data_05ea1565b478b756e0ceabaf71629e6b
#
_entry.id   05ea1565b478b756e0ceabaf71629e6b
#
_cell.length_a   1.000
_cell.length_b   1.000
_cell.length_c   1.000
_cell.angle_alpha   90.00
_cell.angle_beta   90.00
_cell.angle_gamma   90.00
#
_symmetry.space_group_name_H-M   'P 1'
#
loop_
_entity.id
_entity.type
_entity.pdbx_description
1 polymer ?
#
loop_
_entity_poly.entity_id
_entity_poly.type
_entity_poly.pdbx_seq_one_letter_code
_entity_poly.pdbx_strand_id
1 'polypeptide(L)'
;MTVHDRTLKTLLLAGAALTGFTTLPAMAQEAAPTGASLETTRTTVGGEEMIVVTARNYVPEGSATASKTDIPLIETPQSISVVTRDQIDLLNFIDAQQAVRYTAGVFGENYGPDLRFDFFTVRGFTPKQYIDGLAAPISTSIYSVGVDLYAFESLDLLKGPASVLYGNAPPGGIYNQVSRRAQSALGGEISAKYGEDDYKQLAATVTGPVSSSLDARFTLLYRDRDAERDHVSAKRLTAAPTFTWRLGESTSLTGLGYYQYDEVRGDTNGFLPVYGTLLDNPIGKVKRSVNLGDPNNLYERRQFALGWDFRHEFSESLKFSSNTKWSEYKERTPTGIYGGGGLVNTTDPLDPSYYRTVQQYNFSYAEDVKSFATDNRIDVNFATGGVEHKLLVGADYRNVYNKADFGFIFANTIDLFDPVYAPQLDYTPGYAFSFNNQRLKQTGIYAQDQVQFGNLYVTAGGRYDWVKVKAIATGAETKQDKFTYRLGVNYVAENGIAPYLSYATSFEPTIGTNDQGDPYDPTTGRQIEGGVKYDARGLGDDIKLFVTAAAFQIKQKNLVSSQVGSTGAPIGNVQSGEVEVYGGEVEIVSRIREQLSINGSYSYNHSEVKKSLFGDAGAVLPTTPKHKLSLFVDYTIQQGSLGGLGFGIGGRYTSKSAGGLPSGGPVFLGESATLFDAIVHYDTPEWRFAINGSNIFDKVYVARCASVSGCTYGAGRQVIGTVTRKF
;
A
#
# COMPACT_ATOMS: atom_id res chain seq x y z
N MET A 1 24.39 -11.71 -24.24
CA MET A 1 23.58 -11.84 -25.46
C MET A 1 22.84 -13.16 -25.51
N THR A 2 22.27 -13.68 -24.42
CA THR A 2 21.62 -15.03 -24.43
C THR A 2 20.43 -15.19 -23.51
N VAL A 3 19.99 -14.17 -22.81
CA VAL A 3 18.82 -14.24 -21.90
C VAL A 3 17.58 -13.55 -22.49
N HIS A 4 17.75 -12.54 -23.34
CA HIS A 4 16.66 -11.80 -23.97
C HIS A 4 15.86 -12.64 -25.00
N ASP A 5 16.52 -13.55 -25.69
CA ASP A 5 15.89 -14.32 -26.78
C ASP A 5 14.97 -15.45 -26.29
N ARG A 6 15.15 -15.93 -25.04
CA ARG A 6 14.30 -16.96 -24.46
C ARG A 6 12.97 -16.44 -23.91
N THR A 7 12.96 -15.21 -23.40
CA THR A 7 11.74 -14.60 -22.83
C THR A 7 10.76 -14.19 -23.92
N LEU A 8 11.27 -13.71 -25.06
CA LEU A 8 10.44 -13.32 -26.21
C LEU A 8 9.82 -14.54 -26.91
N LYS A 9 10.54 -15.67 -27.00
CA LYS A 9 10.02 -16.92 -27.60
C LYS A 9 8.95 -17.57 -26.73
N THR A 10 9.02 -17.43 -25.40
CA THR A 10 7.99 -17.95 -24.49
C THR A 10 6.72 -17.09 -24.54
N LEU A 11 6.84 -15.79 -24.78
CA LEU A 11 5.69 -14.89 -24.97
C LEU A 11 4.97 -15.12 -26.31
N LEU A 12 5.70 -15.48 -27.36
CA LEU A 12 5.13 -15.84 -28.67
C LEU A 12 4.37 -17.18 -28.62
N LEU A 13 4.81 -18.13 -27.81
CA LEU A 13 4.10 -19.41 -27.59
C LEU A 13 2.81 -19.23 -26.75
N ALA A 14 2.77 -18.29 -25.81
CA ALA A 14 1.54 -17.93 -25.09
C ALA A 14 0.52 -17.20 -25.99
N GLY A 15 0.99 -16.39 -26.96
CA GLY A 15 0.14 -15.75 -27.96
C GLY A 15 -0.49 -16.74 -28.96
N ALA A 16 0.20 -17.80 -29.30
CA ALA A 16 -0.32 -18.84 -30.22
C ALA A 16 -1.39 -19.72 -29.58
N ALA A 17 -1.41 -19.86 -28.24
CA ALA A 17 -2.47 -20.59 -27.53
C ALA A 17 -3.80 -19.85 -27.47
N LEU A 18 -3.82 -18.53 -27.67
CA LEU A 18 -5.03 -17.70 -27.70
C LEU A 18 -5.75 -17.73 -29.05
N THR A 19 -5.10 -18.14 -30.13
CA THR A 19 -5.73 -18.22 -31.45
C THR A 19 -6.49 -19.53 -31.70
N GLY A 20 -6.42 -20.50 -30.79
CA GLY A 20 -7.10 -21.82 -30.90
C GLY A 20 -8.55 -21.84 -30.38
N PHE A 21 -9.10 -20.77 -29.84
CA PHE A 21 -10.44 -20.75 -29.22
C PHE A 21 -11.56 -20.18 -30.10
N THR A 22 -11.41 -20.13 -31.43
CA THR A 22 -12.39 -19.48 -32.32
C THR A 22 -13.44 -20.42 -32.91
N THR A 23 -13.68 -21.61 -32.38
CA THR A 23 -14.81 -22.47 -32.86
C THR A 23 -15.58 -23.04 -31.66
N LEU A 24 -16.45 -22.24 -31.04
CA LEU A 24 -17.59 -22.75 -30.27
C LEU A 24 -18.88 -22.50 -31.08
N PRO A 25 -19.80 -23.50 -31.15
CA PRO A 25 -21.01 -23.40 -31.97
C PRO A 25 -21.96 -22.33 -31.41
N ALA A 26 -22.54 -21.58 -32.33
CA ALA A 26 -23.59 -20.60 -32.03
C ALA A 26 -24.81 -21.31 -31.43
N MET A 27 -25.10 -21.03 -30.16
CA MET A 27 -26.40 -21.29 -29.57
C MET A 27 -27.26 -20.04 -29.67
N ALA A 28 -28.53 -20.25 -29.97
CA ALA A 28 -29.50 -19.28 -30.38
C ALA A 28 -29.61 -18.05 -29.43
N GLN A 29 -29.63 -16.90 -30.04
CA GLN A 29 -29.84 -15.60 -29.46
C GLN A 29 -31.34 -15.41 -29.16
N GLU A 30 -31.71 -15.47 -27.90
CA GLU A 30 -32.99 -14.94 -27.43
C GLU A 30 -32.82 -13.46 -27.08
N ALA A 31 -33.71 -12.61 -27.59
CA ALA A 31 -33.62 -11.16 -27.48
C ALA A 31 -33.67 -10.70 -26.02
N ALA A 32 -32.65 -9.98 -25.56
CA ALA A 32 -32.62 -9.36 -24.28
C ALA A 32 -33.58 -8.17 -24.19
N PRO A 33 -34.30 -7.97 -23.08
CA PRO A 33 -35.09 -6.79 -22.83
C PRO A 33 -34.20 -5.59 -22.57
N THR A 34 -34.53 -4.46 -23.18
CA THR A 34 -33.94 -3.16 -23.01
C THR A 34 -34.14 -2.67 -21.56
N GLY A 35 -33.07 -2.42 -20.85
CA GLY A 35 -33.08 -1.76 -19.54
C GLY A 35 -32.52 -2.61 -18.40
N ALA A 36 -31.32 -3.14 -18.55
CA ALA A 36 -30.64 -3.80 -17.42
C ALA A 36 -29.72 -2.79 -16.71
N SER A 37 -30.16 -2.32 -15.55
CA SER A 37 -29.25 -1.96 -14.46
C SER A 37 -28.34 -3.17 -14.23
N LEU A 38 -27.01 -2.96 -14.17
CA LEU A 38 -26.06 -4.01 -13.82
C LEU A 38 -26.37 -4.47 -12.39
N GLU A 39 -27.10 -5.58 -12.30
CA GLU A 39 -27.39 -6.23 -11.01
C GLU A 39 -26.09 -6.65 -10.35
N THR A 40 -25.97 -6.31 -9.08
CA THR A 40 -24.99 -6.86 -8.15
C THR A 40 -25.17 -8.38 -8.15
N THR A 41 -24.22 -9.11 -8.73
CA THR A 41 -24.30 -10.58 -8.73
C THR A 41 -24.03 -11.05 -7.30
N ARG A 42 -25.09 -11.22 -6.53
CA ARG A 42 -25.08 -11.87 -5.22
C ARG A 42 -24.91 -13.37 -5.48
N THR A 43 -23.75 -13.89 -5.17
CA THR A 43 -23.53 -15.34 -5.24
C THR A 43 -24.00 -15.94 -3.91
N THR A 44 -25.17 -16.53 -3.88
CA THR A 44 -25.65 -17.31 -2.74
C THR A 44 -24.97 -18.68 -2.75
N VAL A 45 -24.23 -18.98 -1.68
CA VAL A 45 -23.80 -20.33 -1.34
C VAL A 45 -24.48 -20.67 -0.02
N GLY A 46 -25.33 -21.69 0.00
CA GLY A 46 -26.01 -22.14 1.21
C GLY A 46 -27.17 -21.26 1.75
N GLY A 47 -27.72 -20.34 0.92
CA GLY A 47 -28.92 -19.55 1.30
C GLY A 47 -28.64 -18.25 2.06
N GLU A 48 -27.41 -17.97 2.48
CA GLU A 48 -26.99 -16.66 2.98
C GLU A 48 -26.21 -15.88 1.92
N GLU A 49 -26.47 -14.56 1.84
CA GLU A 49 -25.73 -13.64 0.99
C GLU A 49 -24.29 -13.53 1.49
N MET A 50 -23.39 -14.28 0.90
CA MET A 50 -21.97 -14.04 1.12
C MET A 50 -21.61 -12.71 0.44
N ILE A 51 -21.28 -11.69 1.23
CA ILE A 51 -20.65 -10.47 0.72
C ILE A 51 -19.23 -10.85 0.29
N VAL A 52 -19.14 -11.55 -0.84
CA VAL A 52 -17.91 -11.52 -1.63
C VAL A 52 -17.87 -10.09 -2.12
N VAL A 53 -17.01 -9.26 -1.54
CA VAL A 53 -16.77 -7.89 -2.02
C VAL A 53 -16.19 -8.01 -3.43
N THR A 54 -17.05 -8.30 -4.40
CA THR A 54 -16.79 -7.99 -5.80
C THR A 54 -17.04 -6.51 -5.93
N ALA A 55 -16.01 -5.73 -5.60
CA ALA A 55 -16.09 -4.30 -5.40
C ALA A 55 -16.18 -3.54 -6.74
N ARG A 56 -17.21 -3.81 -7.52
CA ARG A 56 -17.68 -2.89 -8.56
C ARG A 56 -18.57 -1.80 -7.98
N ASN A 57 -18.46 -1.55 -6.68
CA ASN A 57 -19.15 -0.49 -6.00
C ASN A 57 -18.16 0.63 -5.66
N TYR A 58 -18.44 1.83 -6.12
CA TYR A 58 -17.65 3.01 -5.79
C TYR A 58 -17.61 3.28 -4.27
N VAL A 59 -18.72 3.02 -3.59
CA VAL A 59 -18.88 3.13 -2.13
C VAL A 59 -18.74 1.74 -1.51
N PRO A 60 -17.74 1.51 -0.64
CA PRO A 60 -17.53 0.20 -0.03
C PRO A 60 -18.63 -0.15 0.98
N GLU A 61 -19.06 -1.40 0.98
CA GLU A 61 -20.08 -1.92 1.91
C GLU A 61 -19.48 -2.72 3.06
N GLY A 62 -18.42 -3.45 2.80
CA GLY A 62 -17.74 -4.30 3.75
C GLY A 62 -16.24 -4.39 3.46
N SER A 63 -15.49 -4.93 4.42
CA SER A 63 -14.11 -5.31 4.25
C SER A 63 -13.74 -6.40 5.25
N ALA A 64 -13.37 -7.57 4.75
CA ALA A 64 -12.85 -8.65 5.58
C ALA A 64 -11.54 -8.26 6.31
N THR A 65 -10.86 -7.20 5.89
CA THR A 65 -9.67 -6.68 6.55
C THR A 65 -9.97 -6.16 7.96
N ALA A 66 -11.18 -5.62 8.20
CA ALA A 66 -11.55 -5.02 9.49
C ALA A 66 -11.74 -6.04 10.61
N SER A 67 -12.30 -7.19 10.30
CA SER A 67 -12.77 -8.18 11.28
C SER A 67 -12.33 -9.60 10.99
N LYS A 68 -11.82 -9.90 9.80
CA LYS A 68 -11.63 -11.24 9.20
C LYS A 68 -12.94 -12.03 9.01
N THR A 69 -14.07 -11.36 9.15
CA THR A 69 -15.42 -11.90 8.99
C THR A 69 -16.25 -10.97 8.11
N ASP A 70 -17.46 -11.37 7.73
CA ASP A 70 -18.35 -10.60 6.86
C ASP A 70 -19.16 -9.53 7.63
N ILE A 71 -18.52 -8.82 8.57
CA ILE A 71 -19.14 -7.73 9.32
C ILE A 71 -19.15 -6.45 8.48
N PRO A 72 -20.30 -5.79 8.31
CA PRO A 72 -20.42 -4.51 7.63
C PRO A 72 -19.53 -3.42 8.24
N LEU A 73 -19.04 -2.49 7.41
CA LEU A 73 -18.19 -1.38 7.89
C LEU A 73 -18.89 -0.52 8.95
N ILE A 74 -20.22 -0.35 8.85
CA ILE A 74 -21.01 0.45 9.80
C ILE A 74 -21.03 -0.17 11.20
N GLU A 75 -20.93 -1.51 11.32
CA GLU A 75 -20.95 -2.26 12.57
C GLU A 75 -19.55 -2.40 13.21
N THR A 76 -18.50 -1.95 12.55
CA THR A 76 -17.13 -2.12 13.02
C THR A 76 -16.69 -0.89 13.81
N PRO A 77 -16.31 -0.98 15.11
CA PRO A 77 -15.92 0.16 15.94
C PRO A 77 -14.44 0.55 15.71
N GLN A 78 -14.06 0.82 14.47
CA GLN A 78 -12.70 1.22 14.07
C GLN A 78 -12.72 1.96 12.74
N SER A 79 -11.78 2.90 12.54
CA SER A 79 -11.58 3.57 11.26
C SER A 79 -10.99 2.61 10.24
N ILE A 80 -11.65 2.49 9.10
CA ILE A 80 -11.18 1.73 7.94
C ILE A 80 -11.51 2.51 6.68
N SER A 81 -10.59 2.53 5.73
CA SER A 81 -10.79 3.06 4.38
C SER A 81 -10.60 1.94 3.38
N VAL A 82 -11.46 1.89 2.38
CA VAL A 82 -11.38 0.93 1.27
C VAL A 82 -11.33 1.70 -0.03
N VAL A 83 -10.22 1.61 -0.74
CA VAL A 83 -10.10 2.13 -2.10
C VAL A 83 -10.53 1.00 -3.05
N THR A 84 -11.70 1.13 -3.61
CA THR A 84 -12.34 0.08 -4.43
C THR A 84 -11.78 0.04 -5.85
N ARG A 85 -12.07 -1.02 -6.59
CA ARG A 85 -11.68 -1.15 -8.00
C ARG A 85 -12.21 0.00 -8.83
N ASP A 86 -13.47 0.41 -8.63
CA ASP A 86 -14.07 1.52 -9.37
C ASP A 86 -13.34 2.85 -9.12
N GLN A 87 -12.91 3.11 -7.89
CA GLN A 87 -12.08 4.28 -7.57
C GLN A 87 -10.70 4.19 -8.21
N ILE A 88 -10.06 3.01 -8.18
CA ILE A 88 -8.75 2.77 -8.81
C ILE A 88 -8.82 3.00 -10.31
N ASP A 89 -9.87 2.52 -10.97
CA ASP A 89 -10.06 2.65 -12.42
C ASP A 89 -10.45 4.07 -12.83
N LEU A 90 -11.33 4.72 -12.06
CA LEU A 90 -11.76 6.11 -12.34
C LEU A 90 -10.56 7.06 -12.21
N LEU A 91 -9.81 6.98 -11.11
CA LEU A 91 -8.69 7.87 -10.81
C LEU A 91 -7.37 7.42 -11.46
N ASN A 92 -7.39 6.29 -12.16
CA ASN A 92 -6.23 5.70 -12.84
C ASN A 92 -5.01 5.50 -11.90
N PHE A 93 -5.25 5.01 -10.69
CA PHE A 93 -4.17 4.71 -9.76
C PHE A 93 -3.37 3.48 -10.24
N ILE A 94 -2.04 3.62 -10.28
CA ILE A 94 -1.14 2.57 -10.77
C ILE A 94 -0.37 1.86 -9.66
N ASP A 95 -0.28 2.46 -8.48
CA ASP A 95 0.42 1.93 -7.30
C ASP A 95 -0.31 2.32 -6.01
N ALA A 96 0.09 1.73 -4.88
CA ALA A 96 -0.58 1.93 -3.60
C ALA A 96 -0.41 3.35 -3.05
N GLN A 97 0.73 4.01 -3.29
CA GLN A 97 0.94 5.38 -2.80
C GLN A 97 0.03 6.40 -3.52
N GLN A 98 -0.29 6.15 -4.80
CA GLN A 98 -1.28 6.96 -5.51
C GLN A 98 -2.70 6.67 -5.03
N ALA A 99 -3.05 5.40 -4.79
CA ALA A 99 -4.37 5.01 -4.33
C ALA A 99 -4.81 5.69 -3.03
N VAL A 100 -3.85 6.01 -2.14
CA VAL A 100 -4.14 6.66 -0.86
C VAL A 100 -4.18 8.19 -0.91
N ARG A 101 -4.05 8.80 -2.09
CA ARG A 101 -4.04 10.28 -2.25
C ARG A 101 -5.27 10.96 -1.69
N TYR A 102 -6.44 10.33 -1.79
CA TYR A 102 -7.73 10.85 -1.34
C TYR A 102 -8.21 10.26 0.00
N THR A 103 -7.38 9.48 0.68
CA THR A 103 -7.71 8.81 1.94
C THR A 103 -7.32 9.66 3.16
N ALA A 104 -8.21 9.73 4.16
CA ALA A 104 -7.94 10.46 5.40
C ALA A 104 -6.86 9.79 6.26
N GLY A 105 -6.03 10.58 6.95
CA GLY A 105 -4.99 10.08 7.87
C GLY A 105 -3.79 9.43 7.19
N VAL A 106 -3.73 9.45 5.86
CA VAL A 106 -2.68 8.81 5.08
C VAL A 106 -1.92 9.85 4.26
N PHE A 107 -0.59 9.79 4.30
CA PHE A 107 0.28 10.65 3.51
C PHE A 107 1.15 9.79 2.59
N GLY A 108 0.82 9.76 1.31
CA GLY A 108 1.54 9.04 0.25
C GLY A 108 2.58 9.90 -0.46
N GLU A 109 3.48 9.24 -1.20
CA GLU A 109 4.54 9.87 -2.01
C GLU A 109 5.48 10.75 -1.16
N ASN A 110 5.65 10.39 0.09
CA ASN A 110 6.42 11.14 1.08
C ASN A 110 7.94 11.18 0.80
N TYR A 111 8.43 10.38 -0.14
CA TYR A 111 9.80 10.41 -0.70
C TYR A 111 9.84 10.93 -2.14
N GLY A 112 8.75 11.56 -2.62
CA GLY A 112 8.56 11.86 -4.03
C GLY A 112 8.19 10.60 -4.84
N PRO A 113 8.13 10.71 -6.18
CA PRO A 113 7.81 9.57 -7.05
C PRO A 113 8.98 8.59 -7.09
N ASP A 114 8.81 7.41 -6.49
CA ASP A 114 9.75 6.28 -6.60
C ASP A 114 9.13 5.19 -7.48
N LEU A 115 9.89 4.70 -8.48
CA LEU A 115 9.40 3.67 -9.38
C LEU A 115 9.55 2.24 -8.80
N ARG A 116 10.24 2.11 -7.66
CA ARG A 116 10.57 0.82 -7.02
C ARG A 116 9.63 0.46 -5.87
N PHE A 117 9.26 1.45 -5.04
CA PHE A 117 8.60 1.24 -3.74
C PHE A 117 7.38 2.14 -3.58
N ASP A 118 6.44 1.67 -2.76
CA ASP A 118 5.27 2.42 -2.31
C ASP A 118 5.55 2.99 -0.91
N PHE A 119 5.78 4.30 -0.83
CA PHE A 119 6.05 4.97 0.44
C PHE A 119 4.85 5.80 0.88
N PHE A 120 4.25 5.42 2.00
CA PHE A 120 3.25 6.23 2.66
C PHE A 120 3.20 5.97 4.17
N THR A 121 2.63 6.91 4.91
CA THR A 121 2.41 6.80 6.35
C THR A 121 0.92 6.83 6.67
N VAL A 122 0.52 6.13 7.72
CA VAL A 122 -0.83 6.17 8.29
C VAL A 122 -0.71 6.72 9.70
N ARG A 123 -1.34 7.88 9.95
CA ARG A 123 -1.25 8.58 11.25
C ARG A 123 0.20 8.81 11.73
N GLY A 124 1.14 9.06 10.78
CA GLY A 124 2.56 9.28 11.05
C GLY A 124 3.42 8.03 11.20
N PHE A 125 2.85 6.84 11.11
CA PHE A 125 3.58 5.57 11.17
C PHE A 125 3.59 4.87 9.81
N THR A 126 4.66 4.16 9.50
CA THR A 126 4.72 3.28 8.31
C THR A 126 3.82 2.07 8.54
N PRO A 127 2.76 1.86 7.74
CA PRO A 127 1.86 0.73 7.92
C PRO A 127 2.52 -0.55 7.42
N LYS A 128 2.06 -1.71 7.92
CA LYS A 128 2.52 -3.00 7.46
C LYS A 128 1.65 -3.50 6.31
N GLN A 129 2.29 -4.06 5.27
CA GLN A 129 1.62 -4.60 4.09
C GLN A 129 1.10 -6.01 4.33
N TYR A 130 -0.13 -6.24 3.89
CA TYR A 130 -0.79 -7.52 3.77
C TYR A 130 -1.29 -7.72 2.35
N ILE A 131 -1.35 -8.97 1.91
CA ILE A 131 -1.94 -9.37 0.64
C ILE A 131 -2.88 -10.54 0.92
N ASP A 132 -4.16 -10.35 0.61
CA ASP A 132 -5.24 -11.32 0.91
C ASP A 132 -5.29 -11.71 2.39
N GLY A 133 -5.08 -10.74 3.30
CA GLY A 133 -5.14 -10.95 4.74
C GLY A 133 -3.90 -11.60 5.37
N LEU A 134 -2.90 -11.97 4.59
CA LEU A 134 -1.62 -12.51 5.06
C LEU A 134 -0.50 -11.49 4.92
N ALA A 135 0.42 -11.45 5.89
CA ALA A 135 1.55 -10.52 5.85
C ALA A 135 2.39 -10.72 4.58
N ALA A 136 2.63 -9.64 3.85
CA ALA A 136 3.49 -9.66 2.67
C ALA A 136 4.94 -10.01 3.05
N PRO A 137 5.74 -10.53 2.11
CA PRO A 137 7.14 -10.89 2.34
C PRO A 137 8.02 -9.65 2.46
N ILE A 138 7.83 -8.86 3.52
CA ILE A 138 8.55 -7.62 3.74
C ILE A 138 9.86 -7.91 4.46
N SER A 139 10.92 -7.27 4.01
CA SER A 139 12.20 -7.22 4.68
C SER A 139 12.24 -6.20 5.81
N THR A 140 13.26 -6.28 6.64
CA THR A 140 13.57 -5.23 7.62
C THR A 140 14.21 -4.00 6.99
N SER A 141 14.69 -4.09 5.74
CA SER A 141 15.35 -3.02 5.00
C SER A 141 14.44 -2.30 4.01
N ILE A 142 13.34 -2.94 3.58
CA ILE A 142 12.38 -2.40 2.63
C ILE A 142 11.03 -2.18 3.31
N TYR A 143 10.43 -1.01 3.09
CA TYR A 143 9.18 -0.63 3.75
C TYR A 143 7.95 -1.29 3.14
N SER A 144 7.97 -1.57 1.82
CA SER A 144 6.86 -2.22 1.13
C SER A 144 7.31 -2.95 -0.12
N VAL A 145 6.55 -3.96 -0.49
CA VAL A 145 6.71 -4.65 -1.77
C VAL A 145 5.76 -4.01 -2.77
N GLY A 146 6.29 -3.23 -3.71
CA GLY A 146 5.48 -2.56 -4.74
C GLY A 146 4.81 -3.61 -5.64
N VAL A 147 3.51 -3.82 -5.47
CA VAL A 147 2.69 -4.70 -6.31
C VAL A 147 1.80 -3.87 -7.23
N ASP A 148 1.44 -4.42 -8.39
CA ASP A 148 0.62 -3.70 -9.36
C ASP A 148 -0.86 -3.76 -9.03
N LEU A 149 -1.51 -2.61 -8.87
CA LEU A 149 -2.92 -2.53 -8.50
C LEU A 149 -3.88 -3.12 -9.55
N TYR A 150 -3.45 -3.33 -10.80
CA TYR A 150 -4.30 -3.97 -11.79
C TYR A 150 -4.65 -5.43 -11.43
N ALA A 151 -3.82 -6.09 -10.62
CA ALA A 151 -4.08 -7.45 -10.13
C ALA A 151 -5.01 -7.50 -8.91
N PHE A 152 -5.39 -6.35 -8.34
CA PHE A 152 -6.14 -6.29 -7.08
C PHE A 152 -7.52 -5.65 -7.26
N GLU A 153 -8.46 -6.08 -6.45
CA GLU A 153 -9.84 -5.61 -6.40
C GLU A 153 -9.99 -4.38 -5.51
N SER A 154 -9.25 -4.35 -4.40
CA SER A 154 -9.24 -3.22 -3.48
C SER A 154 -7.90 -3.04 -2.77
N LEU A 155 -7.72 -1.87 -2.19
CA LEU A 155 -6.72 -1.57 -1.20
C LEU A 155 -7.44 -1.11 0.07
N ASP A 156 -7.35 -1.92 1.12
CA ASP A 156 -8.00 -1.68 2.40
C ASP A 156 -6.99 -1.16 3.41
N LEU A 157 -7.34 -0.12 4.16
CA LEU A 157 -6.49 0.46 5.20
C LEU A 157 -7.20 0.34 6.54
N LEU A 158 -6.69 -0.49 7.42
CA LEU A 158 -7.13 -0.57 8.81
C LEU A 158 -6.26 0.36 9.65
N LYS A 159 -6.84 1.47 10.11
CA LYS A 159 -6.13 2.54 10.80
C LYS A 159 -6.07 2.27 12.30
N GLY A 160 -4.90 2.51 12.90
CA GLY A 160 -4.64 2.20 14.32
C GLY A 160 -4.21 0.75 14.56
N PRO A 161 -4.01 0.34 15.84
CA PRO A 161 -3.51 -0.97 16.21
C PRO A 161 -4.34 -2.13 15.66
N ALA A 162 -3.70 -3.04 14.93
CA ALA A 162 -4.34 -4.18 14.27
C ALA A 162 -3.85 -5.54 14.81
N SER A 163 -3.01 -5.56 15.85
CA SER A 163 -2.31 -6.77 16.28
C SER A 163 -3.22 -7.89 16.74
N VAL A 164 -4.41 -7.60 17.23
CA VAL A 164 -5.38 -8.62 17.70
C VAL A 164 -5.75 -9.60 16.58
N LEU A 165 -5.86 -9.14 15.34
CA LEU A 165 -6.19 -10.01 14.21
C LEU A 165 -4.97 -10.38 13.37
N TYR A 166 -3.94 -9.53 13.36
CA TYR A 166 -2.84 -9.60 12.40
C TYR A 166 -1.47 -9.87 13.05
N GLY A 167 -1.41 -10.00 14.37
CA GLY A 167 -0.19 -10.20 15.13
C GLY A 167 0.73 -8.98 15.09
N ASN A 168 1.99 -9.18 14.86
CA ASN A 168 2.98 -8.11 14.82
C ASN A 168 2.61 -7.04 13.79
N ALA A 169 2.19 -5.86 14.26
CA ALA A 169 1.81 -4.71 13.45
C ALA A 169 2.11 -3.39 14.16
N PRO A 170 2.49 -2.31 13.41
CA PRO A 170 2.73 -1.00 13.97
C PRO A 170 1.45 -0.34 14.47
N PRO A 171 1.56 0.67 15.35
CA PRO A 171 0.38 1.30 15.94
C PRO A 171 -0.41 2.19 14.95
N GLY A 172 0.17 2.58 13.81
CA GLY A 172 -0.54 3.30 12.76
C GLY A 172 -1.51 2.45 11.96
N GLY A 173 -1.28 1.13 11.91
CA GLY A 173 -2.16 0.19 11.24
C GLY A 173 -1.51 -0.64 10.15
N ILE A 174 -2.36 -1.21 9.33
CA ILE A 174 -1.99 -2.06 8.19
C ILE A 174 -2.72 -1.62 6.92
N TYR A 175 -2.16 -2.00 5.77
CA TYR A 175 -2.92 -2.01 4.53
C TYR A 175 -2.91 -3.40 3.91
N ASN A 176 -4.04 -3.75 3.29
CA ASN A 176 -4.26 -5.05 2.69
C ASN A 176 -4.71 -4.89 1.25
N GLN A 177 -4.04 -5.56 0.34
CA GLN A 177 -4.40 -5.60 -1.08
C GLN A 177 -5.13 -6.91 -1.34
N VAL A 178 -6.39 -6.80 -1.79
CA VAL A 178 -7.27 -7.93 -2.04
C VAL A 178 -7.19 -8.32 -3.51
N SER A 179 -6.74 -9.53 -3.81
CA SER A 179 -6.58 -10.03 -5.18
C SER A 179 -7.92 -10.15 -5.92
N ARG A 180 -7.92 -9.86 -7.22
CA ARG A 180 -9.05 -10.14 -8.10
C ARG A 180 -9.29 -11.65 -8.16
N ARG A 181 -10.53 -12.07 -7.85
CA ARG A 181 -10.93 -13.48 -7.84
C ARG A 181 -11.64 -13.86 -9.13
N ALA A 182 -11.64 -15.17 -9.43
CA ALA A 182 -12.43 -15.72 -10.53
C ALA A 182 -13.92 -15.49 -10.31
N GLN A 183 -14.66 -15.25 -11.38
CA GLN A 183 -16.10 -15.02 -11.39
C GLN A 183 -16.78 -16.09 -12.27
N SER A 184 -18.01 -16.47 -11.91
CA SER A 184 -18.78 -17.46 -12.66
C SER A 184 -19.40 -16.91 -13.96
N ALA A 185 -19.48 -15.60 -14.10
CA ALA A 185 -19.89 -14.97 -15.36
C ALA A 185 -18.67 -14.78 -16.27
N LEU A 186 -18.82 -15.11 -17.55
CA LEU A 186 -17.80 -14.79 -18.56
C LEU A 186 -17.69 -13.27 -18.70
N GLY A 187 -16.49 -12.76 -18.62
CA GLY A 187 -16.22 -11.35 -18.77
C GLY A 187 -14.74 -11.03 -18.75
N GLY A 188 -14.42 -9.80 -19.07
CA GLY A 188 -13.03 -9.36 -19.09
C GLY A 188 -12.85 -7.99 -19.66
N GLU A 189 -11.58 -7.57 -19.72
CA GLU A 189 -11.21 -6.31 -20.34
C GLU A 189 -9.79 -6.39 -20.93
N ILE A 190 -9.57 -5.63 -21.98
CA ILE A 190 -8.25 -5.32 -22.53
C ILE A 190 -8.08 -3.81 -22.47
N SER A 191 -7.00 -3.34 -21.87
CA SER A 191 -6.72 -1.92 -21.66
C SER A 191 -5.36 -1.54 -22.23
N ALA A 192 -5.32 -0.48 -23.00
CA ALA A 192 -4.09 0.16 -23.48
C ALA A 192 -4.01 1.58 -22.91
N LYS A 193 -2.83 1.96 -22.43
CA LYS A 193 -2.58 3.31 -21.89
C LYS A 193 -1.33 3.90 -22.55
N TYR A 194 -1.38 5.22 -22.80
CA TYR A 194 -0.27 6.01 -23.29
C TYR A 194 -0.28 7.40 -22.64
N GLY A 195 0.88 7.94 -22.30
CA GLY A 195 0.93 9.23 -21.61
C GLY A 195 2.30 9.89 -21.54
N GLU A 196 2.40 10.92 -20.71
CA GLU A 196 3.65 11.63 -20.44
C GLU A 196 4.72 10.67 -19.89
N ASP A 197 5.99 11.06 -19.98
CA ASP A 197 7.15 10.24 -19.61
C ASP A 197 7.19 8.89 -20.36
N ASP A 198 6.87 8.94 -21.66
CA ASP A 198 6.81 7.75 -22.55
C ASP A 198 6.04 6.56 -21.96
N TYR A 199 5.01 6.87 -21.14
CA TYR A 199 4.21 5.86 -20.46
C TYR A 199 3.43 4.99 -21.45
N LYS A 200 3.69 3.71 -21.43
CA LYS A 200 3.03 2.68 -22.26
C LYS A 200 2.61 1.52 -21.38
N GLN A 201 1.36 1.12 -21.48
CA GLN A 201 0.86 -0.06 -20.79
C GLN A 201 -0.12 -0.83 -21.66
N LEU A 202 0.03 -2.15 -21.63
CA LEU A 202 -0.98 -3.08 -22.12
C LEU A 202 -1.36 -4.02 -20.98
N ALA A 203 -2.65 -4.13 -20.71
CA ALA A 203 -3.16 -4.99 -19.66
C ALA A 203 -4.42 -5.72 -20.12
N ALA A 204 -4.62 -6.93 -19.63
CA ALA A 204 -5.79 -7.73 -19.92
C ALA A 204 -6.19 -8.57 -18.71
N THR A 205 -7.48 -8.75 -18.51
CA THR A 205 -8.03 -9.74 -17.58
C THR A 205 -9.22 -10.43 -18.23
N VAL A 206 -9.30 -11.74 -18.06
CA VAL A 206 -10.43 -12.56 -18.49
C VAL A 206 -10.85 -13.44 -17.32
N THR A 207 -12.14 -13.57 -17.10
CA THR A 207 -12.72 -14.44 -16.07
C THR A 207 -13.92 -15.17 -16.61
N GLY A 208 -14.24 -16.33 -16.05
CA GLY A 208 -15.43 -17.09 -16.42
C GLY A 208 -15.37 -18.54 -15.96
N PRO A 209 -16.48 -19.27 -16.19
CA PRO A 209 -16.56 -20.68 -15.85
C PRO A 209 -15.71 -21.52 -16.81
N VAL A 210 -14.86 -22.40 -16.25
CA VAL A 210 -14.14 -23.44 -16.96
C VAL A 210 -15.00 -24.72 -16.99
N SER A 211 -15.76 -24.95 -15.91
CA SER A 211 -16.76 -26.00 -15.79
C SER A 211 -17.88 -25.54 -14.85
N SER A 212 -18.88 -26.38 -14.63
CA SER A 212 -19.96 -26.09 -13.67
C SER A 212 -19.47 -25.86 -12.23
N SER A 213 -18.29 -26.37 -11.88
CA SER A 213 -17.72 -26.26 -10.53
C SER A 213 -16.43 -25.45 -10.46
N LEU A 214 -15.87 -25.02 -11.58
CA LEU A 214 -14.57 -24.34 -11.62
C LEU A 214 -14.66 -23.04 -12.43
N ASP A 215 -14.35 -21.95 -11.78
CA ASP A 215 -14.14 -20.65 -12.41
C ASP A 215 -12.65 -20.30 -12.43
N ALA A 216 -12.23 -19.58 -13.46
CA ALA A 216 -10.86 -19.10 -13.57
C ALA A 216 -10.83 -17.61 -13.93
N ARG A 217 -9.76 -16.94 -13.51
CA ARG A 217 -9.38 -15.59 -13.96
C ARG A 217 -7.91 -15.60 -14.30
N PHE A 218 -7.57 -14.94 -15.38
CA PHE A 218 -6.19 -14.66 -15.74
C PHE A 218 -6.01 -13.17 -15.96
N THR A 219 -5.07 -12.56 -15.23
CA THR A 219 -4.74 -11.13 -15.31
C THR A 219 -3.29 -11.00 -15.74
N LEU A 220 -3.02 -10.16 -16.75
CA LEU A 220 -1.70 -9.88 -17.31
C LEU A 220 -1.52 -8.38 -17.50
N LEU A 221 -0.33 -7.87 -17.21
CA LEU A 221 0.05 -6.47 -17.46
C LEU A 221 1.50 -6.40 -17.90
N TYR A 222 1.76 -5.59 -18.92
CA TYR A 222 3.09 -5.09 -19.27
C TYR A 222 3.05 -3.57 -19.27
N ARG A 223 4.04 -2.95 -18.62
CA ARG A 223 4.23 -1.49 -18.55
C ARG A 223 5.68 -1.15 -18.86
N ASP A 224 5.88 -0.11 -19.68
CA ASP A 224 7.17 0.52 -19.98
C ASP A 224 6.96 2.02 -19.85
N ARG A 225 7.80 2.70 -19.06
CA ARG A 225 7.69 4.14 -18.84
C ARG A 225 9.04 4.74 -18.48
N ASP A 226 9.21 6.00 -18.79
CA ASP A 226 10.25 6.84 -18.20
C ASP A 226 9.76 7.47 -16.89
N ALA A 227 10.63 8.17 -16.19
CA ALA A 227 10.30 9.08 -15.11
C ALA A 227 10.54 10.52 -15.58
N GLU A 228 9.98 11.46 -14.84
CA GLU A 228 10.25 12.89 -15.04
C GLU A 228 11.75 13.25 -14.90
N ARG A 229 12.52 12.42 -14.20
CA ARG A 229 13.96 12.59 -14.04
C ARG A 229 14.70 12.05 -15.27
N ASP A 230 15.68 12.83 -15.74
CA ASP A 230 16.48 12.50 -16.93
C ASP A 230 17.14 11.11 -16.78
N HIS A 231 17.04 10.29 -17.83
CA HIS A 231 17.63 8.94 -17.90
C HIS A 231 17.11 7.93 -16.86
N VAL A 232 15.88 8.08 -16.37
CA VAL A 232 15.25 7.12 -15.47
C VAL A 232 14.08 6.45 -16.16
N SER A 233 14.08 5.13 -16.18
CA SER A 233 13.02 4.33 -16.81
C SER A 233 12.67 3.09 -16.01
N ALA A 234 11.47 2.55 -16.22
CA ALA A 234 11.01 1.35 -15.55
C ALA A 234 10.17 0.45 -16.46
N LYS A 235 10.41 -0.86 -16.37
CA LYS A 235 9.61 -1.89 -17.02
C LYS A 235 9.01 -2.82 -15.98
N ARG A 236 7.76 -3.22 -16.19
CA ARG A 236 7.04 -4.15 -15.32
C ARG A 236 6.28 -5.17 -16.13
N LEU A 237 6.38 -6.44 -15.71
CA LEU A 237 5.53 -7.52 -16.14
C LEU A 237 4.82 -8.11 -14.92
N THR A 238 3.50 -8.20 -14.96
CA THR A 238 2.69 -8.80 -13.89
C THR A 238 1.77 -9.86 -14.46
N ALA A 239 1.68 -11.03 -13.80
CA ALA A 239 0.73 -12.09 -14.09
C ALA A 239 0.08 -12.58 -12.79
N ALA A 240 -1.25 -12.61 -12.75
CA ALA A 240 -2.01 -13.00 -11.56
C ALA A 240 -3.16 -13.94 -11.95
N PRO A 241 -2.89 -15.27 -12.07
CA PRO A 241 -3.93 -16.26 -12.25
C PRO A 241 -4.65 -16.55 -10.95
N THR A 242 -5.98 -16.66 -11.00
CA THR A 242 -6.79 -17.13 -9.89
C THR A 242 -7.82 -18.14 -10.39
N PHE A 243 -8.20 -19.09 -9.54
CA PHE A 243 -9.27 -20.00 -9.82
C PHE A 243 -10.09 -20.27 -8.56
N THR A 244 -11.39 -20.50 -8.72
CA THR A 244 -12.28 -20.87 -7.61
C THR A 244 -12.95 -22.18 -7.96
N TRP A 245 -12.69 -23.21 -7.16
CA TRP A 245 -13.27 -24.51 -7.28
C TRP A 245 -14.36 -24.71 -6.21
N ARG A 246 -15.61 -24.92 -6.65
CA ARG A 246 -16.73 -25.31 -5.80
C ARG A 246 -16.76 -26.83 -5.65
N LEU A 247 -16.39 -27.33 -4.47
CA LEU A 247 -16.31 -28.74 -4.13
C LEU A 247 -17.64 -29.27 -3.55
N GLY A 248 -18.76 -28.72 -3.99
CA GLY A 248 -20.09 -28.90 -3.49
C GLY A 248 -20.72 -27.55 -3.10
N GLU A 249 -21.88 -27.57 -2.44
CA GLU A 249 -22.61 -26.37 -2.06
C GLU A 249 -21.96 -25.62 -0.89
N SER A 250 -21.30 -26.36 0.02
CA SER A 250 -20.73 -25.84 1.26
C SER A 250 -19.20 -25.66 1.25
N THR A 251 -18.54 -26.04 0.16
CA THR A 251 -17.05 -26.06 0.13
C THR A 251 -16.50 -25.34 -1.07
N SER A 252 -15.59 -24.43 -0.88
CA SER A 252 -14.86 -23.75 -1.95
C SER A 252 -13.36 -23.67 -1.68
N LEU A 253 -12.59 -23.74 -2.76
CA LEU A 253 -11.13 -23.54 -2.76
C LEU A 253 -10.76 -22.51 -3.83
N THR A 254 -10.27 -21.35 -3.40
CA THR A 254 -9.73 -20.35 -4.32
C THR A 254 -8.22 -20.43 -4.32
N GLY A 255 -7.62 -20.75 -5.46
CA GLY A 255 -6.18 -20.68 -5.68
C GLY A 255 -5.77 -19.31 -6.19
N LEU A 256 -4.66 -18.80 -5.68
CA LEU A 256 -4.14 -17.47 -5.94
C LEU A 256 -2.69 -17.56 -6.37
N GLY A 257 -2.37 -17.11 -7.58
CA GLY A 257 -1.01 -17.00 -8.10
C GLY A 257 -0.65 -15.53 -8.33
N TYR A 258 0.60 -15.18 -8.12
CA TYR A 258 1.13 -13.87 -8.43
C TYR A 258 2.58 -13.98 -8.90
N TYR A 259 2.90 -13.33 -10.01
CA TYR A 259 4.25 -13.12 -10.50
C TYR A 259 4.42 -11.68 -10.93
N GLN A 260 5.53 -11.04 -10.53
CA GLN A 260 5.91 -9.72 -11.02
C GLN A 260 7.41 -9.67 -11.22
N TYR A 261 7.81 -9.05 -12.33
CA TYR A 261 9.18 -8.66 -12.63
C TYR A 261 9.25 -7.17 -12.88
N ASP A 262 10.15 -6.49 -12.19
CA ASP A 262 10.47 -5.08 -12.38
C ASP A 262 11.93 -4.91 -12.78
N GLU A 263 12.19 -4.05 -13.74
CA GLU A 263 13.50 -3.51 -14.09
C GLU A 263 13.42 -1.99 -14.05
N VAL A 264 14.28 -1.35 -13.28
CA VAL A 264 14.36 0.11 -13.20
C VAL A 264 15.80 0.53 -13.48
N ARG A 265 15.97 1.55 -14.33
CA ARG A 265 17.26 2.14 -14.69
C ARG A 265 17.34 3.57 -14.22
N GLY A 266 18.58 4.02 -13.93
CA GLY A 266 18.84 5.36 -13.41
C GLY A 266 18.60 5.51 -11.92
N ASP A 267 18.67 6.75 -11.42
CA ASP A 267 18.44 7.11 -10.02
C ASP A 267 16.98 7.58 -9.80
N THR A 268 16.22 6.83 -9.04
CA THR A 268 14.80 7.10 -8.84
C THR A 268 14.50 8.10 -7.73
N ASN A 269 15.36 8.26 -6.71
CA ASN A 269 15.07 9.07 -5.52
C ASN A 269 15.60 10.51 -5.59
N GLY A 270 16.68 10.76 -6.34
CA GLY A 270 17.28 12.05 -6.51
C GLY A 270 18.31 12.45 -5.48
N PHE A 271 18.10 12.28 -4.20
CA PHE A 271 19.02 12.68 -3.12
C PHE A 271 19.71 14.03 -3.39
N LEU A 272 18.87 15.06 -3.64
CA LEU A 272 19.36 16.38 -4.04
C LEU A 272 19.86 17.16 -2.83
N PRO A 273 20.84 18.09 -3.02
CA PRO A 273 21.22 19.02 -1.97
C PRO A 273 20.05 19.92 -1.56
N VAL A 274 20.06 20.36 -0.30
CA VAL A 274 19.09 21.34 0.20
C VAL A 274 19.26 22.70 -0.46
N TYR A 275 20.49 23.05 -0.85
CA TYR A 275 20.80 24.27 -1.59
C TYR A 275 20.45 24.12 -3.07
N GLY A 276 19.61 25.00 -3.57
CA GLY A 276 19.06 24.96 -4.93
C GLY A 276 17.73 24.21 -5.02
N THR A 277 17.33 23.50 -3.96
CA THR A 277 15.99 22.92 -3.82
C THR A 277 15.13 23.73 -2.83
N LEU A 278 15.32 23.52 -1.52
CA LEU A 278 14.58 24.18 -0.46
C LEU A 278 15.21 25.53 -0.05
N LEU A 279 16.53 25.60 -0.04
CA LEU A 279 17.30 26.80 0.27
C LEU A 279 17.93 27.37 -1.01
N ASP A 280 18.20 28.66 -0.98
CA ASP A 280 18.85 29.33 -2.12
C ASP A 280 20.26 28.79 -2.37
N ASN A 281 20.62 28.71 -3.65
CA ASN A 281 21.95 28.39 -4.12
C ASN A 281 22.44 29.57 -4.96
N PRO A 282 23.67 30.07 -4.76
CA PRO A 282 24.21 31.20 -5.51
C PRO A 282 24.19 31.05 -7.03
N ILE A 283 24.23 29.80 -7.52
CA ILE A 283 24.25 29.50 -8.96
C ILE A 283 22.83 29.45 -9.53
N GLY A 284 21.82 29.04 -8.72
CA GLY A 284 20.43 28.98 -9.16
C GLY A 284 19.66 27.81 -8.59
N LYS A 285 18.46 27.58 -9.12
CA LYS A 285 17.60 26.45 -8.72
C LYS A 285 17.98 25.18 -9.46
N VAL A 286 17.99 24.06 -8.74
CA VAL A 286 18.18 22.72 -9.29
C VAL A 286 16.92 22.32 -10.05
N LYS A 287 17.05 21.83 -11.27
CA LYS A 287 15.92 21.34 -12.07
C LYS A 287 15.31 20.08 -11.43
N ARG A 288 14.01 19.93 -11.51
CA ARG A 288 13.29 18.73 -11.03
C ARG A 288 13.72 17.46 -11.79
N SER A 289 14.06 17.62 -13.07
CA SER A 289 14.49 16.53 -13.95
C SER A 289 15.92 16.07 -13.73
N VAL A 290 16.75 16.79 -12.94
CA VAL A 290 18.18 16.45 -12.81
C VAL A 290 18.37 15.05 -12.23
N ASN A 291 19.20 14.26 -12.87
CA ASN A 291 19.69 12.97 -12.39
C ASN A 291 21.16 13.12 -11.96
N LEU A 292 21.45 12.89 -10.69
CA LEU A 292 22.81 12.91 -10.15
C LEU A 292 23.41 11.51 -9.99
N GLY A 293 22.67 10.48 -10.38
CA GLY A 293 23.12 9.10 -10.42
C GLY A 293 23.63 8.69 -11.79
N ASP A 294 24.00 7.42 -11.93
CA ASP A 294 24.41 6.87 -13.24
C ASP A 294 23.16 6.42 -14.03
N PRO A 295 23.01 6.82 -15.31
CA PRO A 295 21.96 6.32 -16.19
C PRO A 295 21.92 4.79 -16.33
N ASN A 296 23.05 4.13 -16.12
CA ASN A 296 23.17 2.67 -16.20
C ASN A 296 22.90 1.94 -14.87
N ASN A 297 22.56 2.67 -13.80
CA ASN A 297 22.08 2.03 -12.57
C ASN A 297 21.00 1.02 -12.91
N LEU A 298 21.10 -0.16 -12.31
CA LEU A 298 20.14 -1.24 -12.54
C LEU A 298 19.55 -1.71 -11.22
N TYR A 299 18.24 -1.66 -11.14
CA TYR A 299 17.45 -2.30 -10.09
C TYR A 299 16.55 -3.36 -10.72
N GLU A 300 16.62 -4.58 -10.22
CA GLU A 300 15.78 -5.68 -10.64
C GLU A 300 15.03 -6.26 -9.43
N ARG A 301 13.76 -6.58 -9.63
CA ARG A 301 12.94 -7.26 -8.62
C ARG A 301 12.11 -8.37 -9.25
N ARG A 302 12.09 -9.54 -8.57
CA ARG A 302 11.21 -10.66 -8.89
C ARG A 302 10.38 -11.02 -7.69
N GLN A 303 9.09 -11.14 -7.90
CA GLN A 303 8.14 -11.56 -6.89
C GLN A 303 7.36 -12.76 -7.41
N PHE A 304 7.21 -13.75 -6.56
CA PHE A 304 6.40 -14.92 -6.85
C PHE A 304 5.61 -15.31 -5.60
N ALA A 305 4.32 -15.61 -5.77
CA ALA A 305 3.49 -16.12 -4.70
C ALA A 305 2.51 -17.17 -5.22
N LEU A 306 2.29 -18.20 -4.40
CA LEU A 306 1.21 -19.17 -4.55
C LEU A 306 0.49 -19.32 -3.24
N GLY A 307 -0.83 -19.35 -3.30
CA GLY A 307 -1.65 -19.49 -2.11
C GLY A 307 -3.03 -20.02 -2.41
N TRP A 308 -3.78 -20.24 -1.34
CA TRP A 308 -5.17 -20.62 -1.41
C TRP A 308 -5.98 -20.00 -0.29
N ASP A 309 -7.27 -19.85 -0.54
CA ASP A 309 -8.32 -19.51 0.42
C ASP A 309 -9.35 -20.66 0.36
N PHE A 310 -9.36 -21.50 1.38
CA PHE A 310 -10.28 -22.61 1.53
C PHE A 310 -11.40 -22.24 2.49
N ARG A 311 -12.65 -22.55 2.16
CA ARG A 311 -13.81 -22.32 3.00
C ARG A 311 -14.68 -23.55 3.00
N HIS A 312 -15.18 -23.88 4.19
CA HIS A 312 -16.15 -24.96 4.39
C HIS A 312 -17.20 -24.53 5.42
N GLU A 313 -18.46 -24.65 5.04
CA GLU A 313 -19.61 -24.37 5.89
C GLU A 313 -20.15 -25.69 6.39
N PHE A 314 -19.93 -25.99 7.67
CA PHE A 314 -20.49 -27.17 8.34
C PHE A 314 -21.99 -27.00 8.58
N SER A 315 -22.42 -25.76 8.82
CA SER A 315 -23.80 -25.34 8.98
C SER A 315 -23.87 -23.80 8.78
N GLU A 316 -25.07 -23.24 8.76
CA GLU A 316 -25.26 -21.77 8.73
C GLU A 316 -24.54 -21.05 9.89
N SER A 317 -24.37 -21.72 11.02
CA SER A 317 -23.76 -21.16 12.23
C SER A 317 -22.30 -21.53 12.43
N LEU A 318 -21.72 -22.43 11.63
CA LEU A 318 -20.34 -22.91 11.82
C LEU A 318 -19.59 -22.99 10.49
N LYS A 319 -18.59 -22.12 10.33
CA LYS A 319 -17.76 -22.03 9.13
C LYS A 319 -16.28 -22.22 9.50
N PHE A 320 -15.52 -22.87 8.63
CA PHE A 320 -14.07 -22.98 8.72
C PHE A 320 -13.44 -22.31 7.52
N SER A 321 -12.39 -21.52 7.75
CA SER A 321 -11.61 -20.87 6.69
C SER A 321 -10.11 -21.11 6.90
N SER A 322 -9.39 -21.39 5.82
CA SER A 322 -7.94 -21.53 5.82
C SER A 322 -7.33 -20.72 4.68
N ASN A 323 -6.57 -19.69 5.03
CA ASN A 323 -5.83 -18.89 4.07
C ASN A 323 -4.34 -19.21 4.21
N THR A 324 -3.68 -19.62 3.13
CA THR A 324 -2.27 -19.99 3.14
C THR A 324 -1.56 -19.45 1.92
N LYS A 325 -0.34 -18.94 2.12
CA LYS A 325 0.47 -18.40 1.02
C LYS A 325 1.95 -18.68 1.24
N TRP A 326 2.61 -19.11 0.18
CA TRP A 326 4.05 -19.11 0.04
C TRP A 326 4.46 -18.01 -0.93
N SER A 327 5.51 -17.27 -0.58
CA SER A 327 5.99 -16.15 -1.37
C SER A 327 7.52 -16.10 -1.41
N GLU A 328 8.06 -15.73 -2.54
CA GLU A 328 9.47 -15.44 -2.73
C GLU A 328 9.63 -14.03 -3.33
N TYR A 329 10.56 -13.28 -2.77
CA TYR A 329 10.92 -11.94 -3.20
C TYR A 329 12.43 -11.88 -3.37
N LYS A 330 12.88 -11.39 -4.51
CA LYS A 330 14.30 -11.18 -4.81
C LYS A 330 14.51 -9.81 -5.39
N GLU A 331 15.50 -9.11 -4.87
CA GLU A 331 15.87 -7.78 -5.29
C GLU A 331 17.38 -7.69 -5.50
N ARG A 332 17.79 -6.94 -6.52
CA ARG A 332 19.20 -6.75 -6.86
C ARG A 332 19.42 -5.33 -7.38
N THR A 333 20.40 -4.67 -6.80
CA THR A 333 21.02 -3.44 -7.30
C THR A 333 22.53 -3.68 -7.31
N PRO A 334 23.08 -4.26 -8.37
CA PRO A 334 24.52 -4.57 -8.40
C PRO A 334 25.38 -3.29 -8.39
N THR A 335 24.87 -2.21 -9.01
CA THR A 335 25.50 -0.89 -9.02
C THR A 335 24.41 0.16 -8.92
N GLY A 336 24.46 0.98 -7.88
CA GLY A 336 23.55 2.08 -7.65
C GLY A 336 24.33 3.34 -7.28
N ILE A 337 24.70 4.14 -8.30
CA ILE A 337 25.40 5.41 -8.11
C ILE A 337 24.39 6.51 -7.91
N TYR A 338 24.53 7.25 -6.81
CA TYR A 338 23.60 8.28 -6.35
C TYR A 338 24.33 9.55 -5.95
N GLY A 339 23.69 10.70 -6.07
CA GLY A 339 24.22 12.01 -5.70
C GLY A 339 24.19 12.38 -4.22
N GLY A 340 23.88 11.45 -3.33
CA GLY A 340 23.56 11.70 -1.92
C GLY A 340 24.74 12.07 -0.99
N GLY A 341 25.97 12.16 -1.50
CA GLY A 341 27.14 12.53 -0.70
C GLY A 341 27.23 14.01 -0.34
N GLY A 342 26.34 14.85 -0.89
CA GLY A 342 26.27 16.28 -0.59
C GLY A 342 27.20 17.14 -1.45
N LEU A 343 27.10 18.46 -1.28
CA LEU A 343 27.98 19.44 -1.95
C LEU A 343 29.41 19.34 -1.39
N VAL A 344 30.38 19.30 -2.31
CA VAL A 344 31.80 19.18 -1.97
C VAL A 344 32.33 20.48 -1.35
N ASN A 345 31.88 21.65 -1.83
CA ASN A 345 32.32 22.95 -1.38
C ASN A 345 31.15 23.93 -1.26
N THR A 346 31.02 24.52 -0.08
CA THR A 346 30.03 25.57 0.25
C THR A 346 30.68 26.81 0.86
N THR A 347 32.01 26.89 0.94
CA THR A 347 32.73 27.91 1.70
C THR A 347 33.65 28.77 0.87
N ASP A 348 34.27 28.23 -0.18
CA ASP A 348 35.20 28.98 -1.03
C ASP A 348 34.59 29.35 -2.40
N PRO A 349 34.16 30.60 -2.60
CA PRO A 349 33.56 31.06 -3.86
C PRO A 349 34.51 31.15 -5.02
N LEU A 350 35.84 31.04 -4.82
CA LEU A 350 36.82 31.05 -5.87
C LEU A 350 37.10 29.66 -6.47
N ASP A 351 36.69 28.61 -5.75
CA ASP A 351 36.80 27.23 -6.23
C ASP A 351 35.66 26.93 -7.19
N PRO A 352 35.93 26.39 -8.42
CA PRO A 352 34.89 26.01 -9.39
C PRO A 352 33.83 25.04 -8.88
N SER A 353 34.12 24.27 -7.81
CA SER A 353 33.17 23.35 -7.17
C SER A 353 32.16 24.02 -6.27
N TYR A 354 32.26 25.34 -6.01
CA TYR A 354 31.47 26.10 -5.07
C TYR A 354 29.97 26.02 -5.38
N TYR A 355 29.22 25.42 -4.46
CA TYR A 355 27.77 25.15 -4.54
C TYR A 355 27.34 24.40 -5.84
N ARG A 356 28.27 23.74 -6.53
CA ARG A 356 28.06 23.15 -7.83
C ARG A 356 28.34 21.65 -7.87
N THR A 357 29.40 21.21 -7.23
CA THR A 357 29.86 19.81 -7.31
C THR A 357 29.28 18.97 -6.19
N VAL A 358 28.68 17.84 -6.54
CA VAL A 358 28.08 16.88 -5.62
C VAL A 358 28.92 15.61 -5.57
N GLN A 359 29.19 15.12 -4.36
CA GLN A 359 29.81 13.82 -4.15
C GLN A 359 28.80 12.71 -4.44
N GLN A 360 29.16 11.79 -5.33
CA GLN A 360 28.39 10.56 -5.54
C GLN A 360 28.89 9.46 -4.61
N TYR A 361 28.03 8.47 -4.37
CA TYR A 361 28.39 7.20 -3.76
C TYR A 361 27.82 6.06 -4.58
N ASN A 362 28.46 4.88 -4.51
CA ASN A 362 27.95 3.65 -5.07
C ASN A 362 27.43 2.75 -3.96
N PHE A 363 26.20 2.34 -4.07
CA PHE A 363 25.50 1.45 -3.16
C PHE A 363 25.02 0.21 -3.92
N SER A 364 25.60 -0.94 -3.63
CA SER A 364 25.10 -2.21 -4.13
C SER A 364 24.18 -2.85 -3.08
N TYR A 365 23.13 -3.51 -3.53
CA TYR A 365 22.14 -4.14 -2.65
C TYR A 365 21.59 -5.43 -3.24
N ALA A 366 21.46 -6.45 -2.39
CA ALA A 366 20.87 -7.72 -2.77
C ALA A 366 20.01 -8.24 -1.62
N GLU A 367 18.78 -8.65 -1.91
CA GLU A 367 17.88 -9.21 -0.91
C GLU A 367 17.15 -10.45 -1.44
N ASP A 368 17.04 -11.46 -0.56
CA ASP A 368 16.27 -12.67 -0.77
C ASP A 368 15.33 -12.87 0.42
N VAL A 369 14.02 -12.87 0.16
CA VAL A 369 12.99 -13.14 1.16
C VAL A 369 12.18 -14.35 0.73
N LYS A 370 11.99 -15.30 1.65
CA LYS A 370 11.08 -16.43 1.51
C LYS A 370 10.11 -16.42 2.68
N SER A 371 8.83 -16.42 2.38
CA SER A 371 7.78 -16.34 3.40
C SER A 371 6.76 -17.44 3.20
N PHE A 372 6.42 -18.12 4.28
CA PHE A 372 5.25 -18.98 4.38
C PHE A 372 4.36 -18.40 5.47
N ALA A 373 3.08 -18.21 5.17
CA ALA A 373 2.07 -17.72 6.12
C ALA A 373 0.78 -18.54 5.96
N THR A 374 0.15 -18.87 7.08
CA THR A 374 -1.16 -19.51 7.11
C THR A 374 -2.00 -18.93 8.24
N ASP A 375 -3.29 -18.78 8.03
CA ASP A 375 -4.30 -18.33 8.99
C ASP A 375 -5.51 -19.24 8.89
N ASN A 376 -5.81 -19.96 9.97
CA ASN A 376 -6.89 -20.93 10.05
C ASN A 376 -7.86 -20.47 11.12
N ARG A 377 -9.14 -20.39 10.78
CA ARG A 377 -10.16 -19.81 11.66
C ARG A 377 -11.48 -20.53 11.56
N ILE A 378 -12.21 -20.43 12.66
CA ILE A 378 -13.58 -20.93 12.81
C ILE A 378 -14.45 -19.73 13.15
N ASP A 379 -15.52 -19.54 12.40
CA ASP A 379 -16.57 -18.56 12.63
C ASP A 379 -17.78 -19.30 13.22
N VAL A 380 -18.29 -18.80 14.35
CA VAL A 380 -19.42 -19.40 15.04
C VAL A 380 -20.47 -18.33 15.32
N ASN A 381 -21.66 -18.48 14.75
CA ASN A 381 -22.81 -17.62 15.01
C ASN A 381 -23.76 -18.36 15.96
N PHE A 382 -24.11 -17.73 17.07
CA PHE A 382 -25.06 -18.30 18.05
C PHE A 382 -25.78 -17.19 18.82
N ALA A 383 -26.86 -17.56 19.53
CA ALA A 383 -27.61 -16.63 20.38
C ALA A 383 -27.69 -17.13 21.81
N THR A 384 -27.59 -16.21 22.75
CA THR A 384 -27.84 -16.45 24.20
C THR A 384 -28.97 -15.55 24.67
N GLY A 385 -30.17 -16.10 24.75
CA GLY A 385 -31.40 -15.31 24.99
C GLY A 385 -31.67 -14.35 23.82
N GLY A 386 -31.71 -13.04 24.08
CA GLY A 386 -31.92 -12.01 23.07
C GLY A 386 -30.63 -11.36 22.55
N VAL A 387 -29.47 -12.00 22.74
CA VAL A 387 -28.13 -11.50 22.37
C VAL A 387 -27.58 -12.42 21.29
N GLU A 388 -27.17 -11.82 20.17
CA GLU A 388 -26.49 -12.53 19.07
C GLU A 388 -24.98 -12.42 19.20
N HIS A 389 -24.26 -13.48 18.86
CA HIS A 389 -22.83 -13.60 18.94
C HIS A 389 -22.25 -13.99 17.56
N LYS A 390 -21.25 -13.24 17.11
CA LYS A 390 -20.40 -13.60 15.97
C LYS A 390 -18.98 -13.84 16.49
N LEU A 391 -18.71 -15.08 16.90
CA LEU A 391 -17.44 -15.49 17.50
C LEU A 391 -16.49 -15.98 16.42
N LEU A 392 -15.31 -15.37 16.35
CA LEU A 392 -14.18 -15.79 15.55
C LEU A 392 -13.08 -16.35 16.44
N VAL A 393 -12.61 -17.58 16.17
CA VAL A 393 -11.45 -18.18 16.81
C VAL A 393 -10.46 -18.58 15.72
N GLY A 394 -9.19 -18.22 15.89
CA GLY A 394 -8.19 -18.52 14.89
C GLY A 394 -6.79 -18.78 15.44
N ALA A 395 -6.01 -19.42 14.60
CA ALA A 395 -4.59 -19.64 14.80
C ALA A 395 -3.82 -19.36 13.50
N ASP A 396 -2.76 -18.59 13.59
CA ASP A 396 -1.90 -18.33 12.45
C ASP A 396 -0.43 -18.70 12.72
N TYR A 397 0.27 -18.94 11.63
CA TYR A 397 1.68 -19.22 11.65
C TYR A 397 2.37 -18.49 10.49
N ARG A 398 3.54 -17.92 10.79
CA ARG A 398 4.40 -17.28 9.81
C ARG A 398 5.85 -17.70 9.97
N ASN A 399 6.51 -17.98 8.85
CA ASN A 399 7.94 -18.28 8.79
C ASN A 399 8.56 -17.48 7.65
N VAL A 400 9.39 -16.51 8.00
CA VAL A 400 10.06 -15.62 7.04
C VAL A 400 11.56 -15.82 7.16
N TYR A 401 12.20 -16.16 6.07
CA TYR A 401 13.64 -16.08 5.91
C TYR A 401 13.95 -14.82 5.13
N ASN A 402 14.85 -14.01 5.63
CA ASN A 402 15.34 -12.81 4.97
C ASN A 402 16.86 -12.78 5.01
N LYS A 403 17.47 -12.55 3.84
CA LYS A 403 18.88 -12.27 3.69
C LYS A 403 19.05 -11.02 2.84
N ALA A 404 19.70 -10.01 3.39
CA ALA A 404 20.03 -8.77 2.69
C ALA A 404 21.52 -8.45 2.90
N ASP A 405 22.20 -8.21 1.80
CA ASP A 405 23.60 -7.83 1.78
C ASP A 405 23.75 -6.51 1.03
N PHE A 406 24.70 -5.67 1.44
CA PHE A 406 24.98 -4.41 0.76
C PHE A 406 26.47 -4.12 0.67
N GLY A 407 26.84 -3.21 -0.21
CA GLY A 407 28.15 -2.60 -0.28
C GLY A 407 28.01 -1.09 -0.43
N PHE A 408 28.98 -0.37 0.05
CA PHE A 408 29.03 1.09 -0.02
C PHE A 408 30.45 1.57 -0.27
N ILE A 409 30.61 2.50 -1.23
CA ILE A 409 31.86 3.19 -1.51
C ILE A 409 31.54 4.60 -2.06
N PHE A 410 32.37 5.59 -1.75
CA PHE A 410 32.32 6.87 -2.44
C PHE A 410 32.71 6.69 -3.91
N ALA A 411 31.93 7.27 -4.80
CA ALA A 411 32.16 7.28 -6.25
C ALA A 411 32.74 8.64 -6.69
N ASN A 412 32.61 8.97 -7.97
CA ASN A 412 33.05 10.23 -8.54
C ASN A 412 32.23 11.42 -7.99
N THR A 413 32.59 12.60 -8.41
CA THR A 413 31.76 13.81 -8.25
C THR A 413 31.02 14.12 -9.54
N ILE A 414 29.88 14.83 -9.43
CA ILE A 414 29.05 15.23 -10.57
C ILE A 414 28.65 16.71 -10.44
N ASP A 415 28.48 17.38 -11.55
CA ASP A 415 27.96 18.74 -11.58
C ASP A 415 26.44 18.74 -11.36
N LEU A 416 25.97 19.60 -10.47
CA LEU A 416 24.57 19.70 -10.09
C LEU A 416 23.69 20.34 -11.19
N PHE A 417 24.26 21.22 -12.00
CA PHE A 417 23.55 22.05 -12.98
C PHE A 417 23.77 21.60 -14.43
N ASP A 418 24.88 20.88 -14.68
CA ASP A 418 25.25 20.34 -16.00
C ASP A 418 25.90 18.96 -15.81
N PRO A 419 25.11 17.93 -15.43
CA PRO A 419 25.64 16.62 -15.11
C PRO A 419 26.24 15.95 -16.34
N VAL A 420 27.52 15.61 -16.25
CA VAL A 420 28.25 14.81 -17.25
C VAL A 420 28.46 13.41 -16.70
N TYR A 421 27.82 12.44 -17.32
CA TYR A 421 27.89 11.03 -16.91
C TYR A 421 29.17 10.39 -17.49
N ALA A 422 30.27 10.50 -16.74
CA ALA A 422 31.53 9.87 -17.11
C ALA A 422 31.44 8.34 -17.01
N PRO A 423 32.18 7.57 -17.83
CA PRO A 423 32.30 6.14 -17.61
C PRO A 423 32.77 5.87 -16.18
N GLN A 424 32.00 5.11 -15.44
CA GLN A 424 32.38 4.75 -14.08
C GLN A 424 33.58 3.83 -14.14
N LEU A 425 34.60 4.16 -13.38
CA LEU A 425 35.64 3.21 -13.02
C LEU A 425 34.94 2.05 -12.31
N ASP A 426 35.40 0.82 -12.47
CA ASP A 426 34.79 -0.39 -11.89
C ASP A 426 34.88 -0.36 -10.36
N TYR A 427 34.07 0.52 -9.74
CA TYR A 427 33.92 0.65 -8.31
C TYR A 427 32.74 -0.17 -7.81
N THR A 428 32.53 -1.37 -8.31
CA THR A 428 31.51 -2.25 -7.75
C THR A 428 31.87 -2.55 -6.31
N PRO A 429 31.16 -2.02 -5.29
CA PRO A 429 31.58 -2.19 -3.89
C PRO A 429 31.45 -3.64 -3.43
N GLY A 430 30.86 -4.51 -4.28
CA GLY A 430 30.49 -5.86 -3.89
C GLY A 430 29.44 -5.86 -2.77
N TYR A 431 29.07 -7.00 -2.30
CA TYR A 431 28.16 -7.17 -1.16
C TYR A 431 28.98 -7.42 0.12
N ALA A 432 29.74 -6.39 0.53
CA ALA A 432 30.74 -6.50 1.58
C ALA A 432 30.17 -6.63 2.99
N PHE A 433 28.92 -6.17 3.19
CA PHE A 433 28.28 -6.11 4.50
C PHE A 433 26.96 -6.86 4.47
N SER A 434 26.70 -7.67 5.51
CA SER A 434 25.38 -8.26 5.73
C SER A 434 24.53 -7.29 6.52
N PHE A 435 23.48 -6.77 5.89
CA PHE A 435 22.50 -5.92 6.54
C PHE A 435 21.53 -6.74 7.38
N ASN A 436 21.15 -7.90 6.88
CA ASN A 436 20.24 -8.81 7.55
C ASN A 436 20.47 -10.25 7.07
N ASN A 437 20.48 -11.21 7.97
CA ASN A 437 20.43 -12.63 7.65
C ASN A 437 19.75 -13.35 8.81
N GLN A 438 18.42 -13.45 8.70
CA GLN A 438 17.61 -13.92 9.82
C GLN A 438 16.42 -14.77 9.37
N ARG A 439 15.88 -15.51 10.34
CA ARG A 439 14.64 -16.24 10.24
C ARG A 439 13.69 -15.83 11.35
N LEU A 440 12.54 -15.29 10.99
CA LEU A 440 11.44 -14.99 11.90
C LEU A 440 10.42 -16.12 11.84
N LYS A 441 10.03 -16.64 12.99
CA LYS A 441 8.87 -17.52 13.17
C LYS A 441 7.92 -16.86 14.14
N GLN A 442 6.64 -16.82 13.79
CA GLN A 442 5.57 -16.30 14.64
C GLN A 442 4.42 -17.28 14.63
N THR A 443 3.90 -17.59 15.80
CA THR A 443 2.65 -18.33 15.99
C THR A 443 1.73 -17.45 16.81
N GLY A 444 0.48 -17.34 16.39
CA GLY A 444 -0.54 -16.57 17.11
C GLY A 444 -1.81 -17.37 17.30
N ILE A 445 -2.43 -17.24 18.45
CA ILE A 445 -3.80 -17.71 18.70
C ILE A 445 -4.66 -16.50 19.07
N TYR A 446 -5.86 -16.41 18.53
CA TYR A 446 -6.73 -15.26 18.76
C TYR A 446 -8.19 -15.67 18.81
N ALA A 447 -8.97 -14.88 19.54
CA ALA A 447 -10.41 -14.96 19.55
C ALA A 447 -11.01 -13.56 19.57
N GLN A 448 -12.16 -13.40 18.95
CA GLN A 448 -12.94 -12.17 18.95
C GLN A 448 -14.40 -12.51 18.92
N ASP A 449 -15.18 -11.85 19.76
CA ASP A 449 -16.63 -11.90 19.73
C ASP A 449 -17.21 -10.52 19.42
N GLN A 450 -18.14 -10.46 18.49
CA GLN A 450 -19.02 -9.33 18.30
C GLN A 450 -20.39 -9.71 18.83
N VAL A 451 -20.76 -9.05 19.91
CA VAL A 451 -22.03 -9.26 20.61
C VAL A 451 -23.01 -8.19 20.16
N GLN A 452 -24.16 -8.60 19.65
CA GLN A 452 -25.23 -7.70 19.22
C GLN A 452 -26.43 -7.80 20.16
N PHE A 453 -26.86 -6.65 20.66
CA PHE A 453 -28.08 -6.48 21.43
C PHE A 453 -28.93 -5.36 20.81
N GLY A 454 -29.90 -5.73 19.98
CA GLY A 454 -30.64 -4.78 19.16
C GLY A 454 -29.68 -3.98 18.26
N ASN A 455 -29.65 -2.68 18.40
CA ASN A 455 -28.79 -1.77 17.64
C ASN A 455 -27.42 -1.53 18.28
N LEU A 456 -27.13 -2.15 19.43
CA LEU A 456 -25.86 -2.03 20.13
C LEU A 456 -24.94 -3.20 19.78
N TYR A 457 -23.73 -2.91 19.36
CA TYR A 457 -22.68 -3.87 19.03
C TYR A 457 -21.50 -3.67 19.98
N VAL A 458 -21.03 -4.73 20.61
CA VAL A 458 -19.83 -4.75 21.46
C VAL A 458 -18.85 -5.74 20.88
N THR A 459 -17.68 -5.28 20.50
CA THR A 459 -16.59 -6.14 19.99
C THR A 459 -15.52 -6.28 21.06
N ALA A 460 -15.19 -7.51 21.43
CA ALA A 460 -14.08 -7.83 22.32
C ALA A 460 -13.18 -8.89 21.66
N GLY A 461 -11.88 -8.66 21.67
CA GLY A 461 -10.92 -9.61 21.10
C GLY A 461 -9.61 -9.63 21.86
N GLY A 462 -8.98 -10.79 21.87
CA GLY A 462 -7.66 -11.01 22.46
C GLY A 462 -6.83 -11.95 21.60
N ARG A 463 -5.52 -11.74 21.66
CA ARG A 463 -4.53 -12.54 20.94
C ARG A 463 -3.27 -12.71 21.75
N TYR A 464 -2.69 -13.88 21.66
CA TYR A 464 -1.36 -14.17 22.20
C TYR A 464 -0.42 -14.63 21.08
N ASP A 465 0.73 -13.97 20.97
CA ASP A 465 1.77 -14.25 19.98
C ASP A 465 3.04 -14.75 20.62
N TRP A 466 3.66 -15.77 20.01
CA TRP A 466 5.02 -16.21 20.25
C TRP A 466 5.86 -15.89 19.02
N VAL A 467 6.90 -15.07 19.20
CA VAL A 467 7.81 -14.66 18.13
C VAL A 467 9.21 -15.12 18.45
N LYS A 468 9.85 -15.78 17.48
CA LYS A 468 11.23 -16.20 17.54
C LYS A 468 11.98 -15.67 16.33
N VAL A 469 13.03 -14.90 16.56
CA VAL A 469 13.94 -14.43 15.53
C VAL A 469 15.30 -15.06 15.74
N LYS A 470 15.84 -15.69 14.70
CA LYS A 470 17.17 -16.31 14.71
C LYS A 470 18.07 -15.60 13.71
N ALA A 471 19.16 -15.01 14.19
CA ALA A 471 20.26 -14.55 13.36
C ALA A 471 21.02 -15.78 12.82
N ILE A 472 21.06 -15.96 11.51
CA ILE A 472 21.58 -17.18 10.89
C ILE A 472 23.11 -17.26 11.03
N ALA A 473 23.81 -16.13 10.87
CA ALA A 473 25.27 -16.09 10.91
C ALA A 473 25.85 -16.43 12.30
N THR A 474 25.23 -15.94 13.36
CA THR A 474 25.70 -16.11 14.74
C THR A 474 25.00 -17.24 15.49
N GLY A 475 23.83 -17.66 14.98
CA GLY A 475 22.95 -18.61 15.69
C GLY A 475 22.18 -17.99 16.86
N ALA A 476 22.36 -16.70 17.15
CA ALA A 476 21.67 -15.99 18.23
C ALA A 476 20.16 -16.01 18.03
N GLU A 477 19.42 -16.24 19.11
CA GLU A 477 17.96 -16.31 19.09
C GLU A 477 17.36 -15.28 20.06
N THR A 478 16.43 -14.46 19.54
CA THR A 478 15.57 -13.60 20.35
C THR A 478 14.18 -14.20 20.39
N LYS A 479 13.63 -14.39 21.58
CA LYS A 479 12.27 -14.87 21.81
C LYS A 479 11.48 -13.79 22.51
N GLN A 480 10.32 -13.48 22.01
CA GLN A 480 9.40 -12.49 22.57
C GLN A 480 7.99 -13.02 22.46
N ASP A 481 7.19 -12.75 23.47
CA ASP A 481 5.77 -13.06 23.46
C ASP A 481 4.96 -11.85 23.89
N LYS A 482 3.72 -11.76 23.44
CA LYS A 482 2.86 -10.62 23.74
C LYS A 482 1.39 -10.96 23.66
N PHE A 483 0.67 -10.52 24.69
CA PHE A 483 -0.78 -10.45 24.65
C PHE A 483 -1.21 -9.07 24.12
N THR A 484 -2.12 -9.07 23.15
CA THR A 484 -2.77 -7.87 22.60
C THR A 484 -4.27 -8.03 22.68
N TYR A 485 -5.00 -6.91 22.83
CA TYR A 485 -6.46 -6.94 22.97
C TYR A 485 -7.08 -5.69 22.34
N ARG A 486 -8.35 -5.84 21.97
CA ARG A 486 -9.21 -4.73 21.55
C ARG A 486 -10.58 -4.81 22.19
N LEU A 487 -11.15 -3.66 22.47
CA LEU A 487 -12.51 -3.49 22.94
C LEU A 487 -13.14 -2.37 22.13
N GLY A 488 -14.38 -2.55 21.71
CA GLY A 488 -15.11 -1.52 20.98
C GLY A 488 -16.60 -1.60 21.26
N VAL A 489 -17.25 -0.47 21.24
CA VAL A 489 -18.71 -0.36 21.30
C VAL A 489 -19.18 0.51 20.15
N ASN A 490 -20.25 0.10 19.52
CA ASN A 490 -20.86 0.78 18.39
C ASN A 490 -22.37 0.69 18.49
N TYR A 491 -23.07 1.79 18.24
CA TYR A 491 -24.53 1.84 18.22
C TYR A 491 -24.99 2.23 16.82
N VAL A 492 -25.67 1.36 16.11
CA VAL A 492 -26.16 1.60 14.74
C VAL A 492 -27.61 2.02 14.80
N ALA A 493 -27.87 3.31 14.66
CA ALA A 493 -29.23 3.85 14.65
C ALA A 493 -29.96 3.53 13.32
N GLU A 494 -31.28 3.44 13.35
CA GLU A 494 -32.11 3.15 12.16
C GLU A 494 -31.90 4.14 11.00
N ASN A 495 -31.51 5.37 11.30
CA ASN A 495 -31.21 6.40 10.31
C ASN A 495 -29.79 6.28 9.71
N GLY A 496 -29.04 5.21 10.01
CA GLY A 496 -27.69 4.96 9.50
C GLY A 496 -26.55 5.68 10.23
N ILE A 497 -26.83 6.42 11.31
CA ILE A 497 -25.78 7.04 12.14
C ILE A 497 -25.27 6.01 13.14
N ALA A 498 -23.95 5.84 13.22
CA ALA A 498 -23.30 4.88 14.10
C ALA A 498 -22.12 5.50 14.90
N PRO A 499 -22.37 6.08 16.08
CA PRO A 499 -21.30 6.47 16.99
C PRO A 499 -20.58 5.24 17.55
N TYR A 500 -19.26 5.35 17.73
CA TYR A 500 -18.45 4.27 18.29
C TYR A 500 -17.32 4.80 19.17
N LEU A 501 -16.85 3.92 20.05
CA LEU A 501 -15.64 4.11 20.86
C LEU A 501 -14.84 2.81 20.85
N SER A 502 -13.52 2.90 20.71
CA SER A 502 -12.65 1.73 20.74
C SER A 502 -11.34 1.97 21.46
N TYR A 503 -10.81 0.88 22.00
CA TYR A 503 -9.45 0.80 22.53
C TYR A 503 -8.75 -0.41 21.93
N ALA A 504 -7.54 -0.25 21.41
CA ALA A 504 -6.77 -1.33 20.78
C ALA A 504 -5.29 -1.22 21.13
N THR A 505 -4.62 -2.39 21.16
CA THR A 505 -3.19 -2.50 21.42
C THR A 505 -2.47 -3.15 20.24
N SER A 506 -1.17 -2.82 20.07
CA SER A 506 -0.29 -3.45 19.09
C SER A 506 1.09 -3.73 19.67
N PHE A 507 1.84 -4.57 18.96
CA PHE A 507 3.25 -4.79 19.24
C PHE A 507 4.04 -5.06 17.98
N GLU A 508 5.34 -4.76 18.04
CA GLU A 508 6.32 -5.14 17.05
C GLU A 508 7.54 -5.75 17.76
N PRO A 509 8.04 -6.90 17.30
CA PRO A 509 9.26 -7.48 17.87
C PRO A 509 10.45 -6.55 17.67
N THR A 510 11.23 -6.35 18.70
CA THR A 510 12.47 -5.56 18.67
C THR A 510 13.66 -6.50 18.79
N ILE A 511 14.50 -6.51 17.75
CA ILE A 511 15.65 -7.40 17.68
C ILE A 511 16.88 -6.69 18.24
N GLY A 512 17.71 -7.41 19.01
CA GLY A 512 18.93 -6.92 19.60
C GLY A 512 18.92 -6.99 21.11
N THR A 513 20.00 -6.49 21.71
CA THR A 513 20.22 -6.45 23.15
C THR A 513 20.61 -5.05 23.56
N ASN A 514 20.35 -4.72 24.82
CA ASN A 514 20.91 -3.51 25.46
C ASN A 514 22.44 -3.70 25.70
N ASP A 515 23.08 -2.68 26.25
CA ASP A 515 24.51 -2.67 26.54
C ASP A 515 24.94 -3.69 27.62
N GLN A 516 23.99 -4.25 28.37
CA GLN A 516 24.20 -5.29 29.36
C GLN A 516 24.04 -6.70 28.78
N GLY A 517 23.61 -6.79 27.49
CA GLY A 517 23.36 -8.06 26.80
C GLY A 517 21.96 -8.62 26.98
N ASP A 518 21.03 -7.87 27.64
CA ASP A 518 19.65 -8.28 27.80
C ASP A 518 18.86 -8.03 26.52
N PRO A 519 18.02 -8.98 26.08
CA PRO A 519 17.14 -8.77 24.93
C PRO A 519 16.20 -7.58 25.12
N TYR A 520 15.95 -6.82 24.05
CA TYR A 520 14.93 -5.78 24.08
C TYR A 520 13.54 -6.36 24.26
N ASP A 521 12.67 -5.61 24.93
CA ASP A 521 11.23 -5.84 24.94
C ASP A 521 10.61 -5.51 23.57
N PRO A 522 9.45 -6.09 23.20
CA PRO A 522 8.72 -5.63 22.05
C PRO A 522 8.35 -4.15 22.16
N THR A 523 8.46 -3.43 21.05
CA THR A 523 7.82 -2.11 20.90
C THR A 523 6.32 -2.28 20.98
N THR A 524 5.63 -1.44 21.77
CA THR A 524 4.19 -1.55 22.00
C THR A 524 3.46 -0.29 21.60
N GLY A 525 2.24 -0.46 21.09
CA GLY A 525 1.34 0.63 20.75
C GLY A 525 -0.01 0.46 21.45
N ARG A 526 -0.67 1.59 21.75
CA ARG A 526 -2.07 1.64 22.20
C ARG A 526 -2.77 2.82 21.58
N GLN A 527 -4.05 2.65 21.30
CA GLN A 527 -4.92 3.70 20.77
C GLN A 527 -6.23 3.73 21.51
N ILE A 528 -6.72 4.94 21.77
CA ILE A 528 -8.12 5.22 22.01
C ILE A 528 -8.65 5.98 20.78
N GLU A 529 -9.83 5.59 20.30
CA GLU A 529 -10.48 6.20 19.15
C GLU A 529 -11.98 6.30 19.39
N GLY A 530 -12.54 7.49 19.15
CA GLY A 530 -13.98 7.71 19.15
C GLY A 530 -14.41 8.35 17.84
N GLY A 531 -15.54 7.94 17.30
CA GLY A 531 -15.99 8.44 16.02
C GLY A 531 -17.48 8.22 15.75
N VAL A 532 -17.89 8.66 14.58
CA VAL A 532 -19.24 8.47 14.05
C VAL A 532 -19.11 8.00 12.60
N LYS A 533 -19.84 6.95 12.24
CA LYS A 533 -20.04 6.54 10.86
C LYS A 533 -21.46 6.89 10.45
N TYR A 534 -21.65 7.14 9.16
CA TYR A 534 -22.95 7.35 8.57
C TYR A 534 -23.04 6.59 7.25
N ASP A 535 -24.04 5.74 7.15
CA ASP A 535 -24.37 4.97 5.97
C ASP A 535 -25.79 5.34 5.50
N ALA A 536 -25.86 6.01 4.35
CA ALA A 536 -27.11 6.54 3.82
C ALA A 536 -27.83 5.58 2.84
N ARG A 537 -27.37 4.33 2.71
CA ARG A 537 -27.98 3.33 1.80
C ARG A 537 -29.45 3.05 2.10
N GLY A 538 -29.90 3.32 3.32
CA GLY A 538 -31.33 3.23 3.70
C GLY A 538 -32.21 4.39 3.23
N LEU A 539 -31.63 5.45 2.63
CA LEU A 539 -32.39 6.63 2.14
C LEU A 539 -32.92 6.49 0.71
N GLY A 540 -32.74 5.34 0.08
CA GLY A 540 -33.15 5.00 -1.29
C GLY A 540 -31.98 4.53 -2.15
N ASP A 541 -32.29 3.75 -3.20
CA ASP A 541 -31.28 3.09 -4.06
C ASP A 541 -30.44 4.10 -4.86
N ASP A 542 -30.91 5.31 -4.99
CA ASP A 542 -30.27 6.40 -5.74
C ASP A 542 -29.08 7.04 -5.00
N ILE A 543 -28.93 6.84 -3.70
CA ILE A 543 -27.89 7.49 -2.88
C ILE A 543 -27.08 6.45 -2.13
N LYS A 544 -25.85 6.22 -2.60
CA LYS A 544 -24.84 5.47 -1.87
C LYS A 544 -23.89 6.47 -1.25
N LEU A 545 -23.83 6.53 0.09
CA LEU A 545 -22.97 7.47 0.82
C LEU A 545 -22.46 6.80 2.10
N PHE A 546 -21.15 6.79 2.25
CA PHE A 546 -20.50 6.37 3.49
C PHE A 546 -19.59 7.50 4.00
N VAL A 547 -19.81 7.91 5.24
CA VAL A 547 -19.02 8.95 5.92
C VAL A 547 -18.43 8.37 7.20
N THR A 548 -17.16 8.66 7.44
CA THR A 548 -16.50 8.36 8.71
C THR A 548 -15.87 9.62 9.27
N ALA A 549 -16.16 9.93 10.53
CA ALA A 549 -15.47 10.97 11.28
C ALA A 549 -14.91 10.34 12.56
N ALA A 550 -13.62 10.57 12.86
CA ALA A 550 -12.95 9.96 14.00
C ALA A 550 -11.95 10.94 14.65
N ALA A 551 -11.81 10.82 15.97
CA ALA A 551 -10.72 11.41 16.74
C ALA A 551 -9.95 10.28 17.44
N PHE A 552 -8.62 10.39 17.47
CA PHE A 552 -7.77 9.33 17.99
C PHE A 552 -6.58 9.87 18.78
N GLN A 553 -6.06 9.02 19.67
CA GLN A 553 -4.77 9.20 20.34
C GLN A 553 -4.01 7.88 20.32
N ILE A 554 -2.80 7.89 19.77
CA ILE A 554 -1.89 6.75 19.70
C ILE A 554 -0.66 7.03 20.57
N LYS A 555 -0.26 6.07 21.40
CA LYS A 555 1.01 6.10 22.14
C LYS A 555 1.82 4.86 21.81
N GLN A 556 3.06 5.07 21.37
CA GLN A 556 4.04 4.02 21.12
C GLN A 556 5.14 4.10 22.16
N LYS A 557 5.56 2.96 22.71
CA LYS A 557 6.59 2.83 23.75
C LYS A 557 7.61 1.76 23.40
N ASN A 558 8.69 1.76 24.15
CA ASN A 558 9.80 0.83 24.00
C ASN A 558 10.50 0.94 22.65
N LEU A 559 10.60 2.16 22.11
CA LEU A 559 11.44 2.42 20.94
C LEU A 559 12.90 2.41 21.36
N VAL A 560 13.75 1.77 20.55
CA VAL A 560 15.20 1.80 20.75
C VAL A 560 15.72 3.17 20.30
N SER A 561 16.39 3.87 21.21
CA SER A 561 17.08 5.13 20.94
C SER A 561 18.57 4.96 21.14
N SER A 562 19.38 5.39 20.19
CA SER A 562 20.84 5.44 20.38
C SER A 562 21.18 6.54 21.37
N GLN A 563 21.96 6.21 22.40
CA GLN A 563 22.52 7.20 23.33
C GLN A 563 23.76 7.82 22.72
N VAL A 564 23.85 9.15 22.72
CA VAL A 564 24.96 9.90 22.15
C VAL A 564 25.78 10.50 23.28
N GLY A 565 27.09 10.27 23.28
CA GLY A 565 28.01 10.87 24.24
C GLY A 565 28.22 12.37 23.98
N SER A 566 28.94 13.01 24.91
CA SER A 566 29.24 14.45 24.81
C SER A 566 30.03 14.86 23.54
N THR A 567 30.64 13.90 22.87
CA THR A 567 31.36 14.08 21.59
C THR A 567 30.49 13.86 20.36
N GLY A 568 29.18 13.54 20.53
CA GLY A 568 28.30 13.19 19.44
C GLY A 568 28.43 11.73 18.94
N ALA A 569 29.34 10.95 19.51
CA ALA A 569 29.50 9.54 19.15
C ALA A 569 28.45 8.67 19.87
N PRO A 570 27.89 7.62 19.21
CA PRO A 570 27.04 6.63 19.86
C PRO A 570 27.78 5.95 21.00
N ILE A 571 27.22 5.95 22.22
CA ILE A 571 27.79 5.27 23.40
C ILE A 571 26.94 4.10 23.88
N GLY A 572 25.80 3.84 23.24
CA GLY A 572 24.94 2.71 23.54
C GLY A 572 23.54 2.87 22.97
N ASN A 573 22.75 1.82 23.11
CA ASN A 573 21.34 1.82 22.70
C ASN A 573 20.47 1.56 23.93
N VAL A 574 19.45 2.39 24.12
CA VAL A 574 18.52 2.28 25.25
C VAL A 574 17.08 2.19 24.72
N GLN A 575 16.30 1.30 25.31
CA GLN A 575 14.90 1.12 24.96
C GLN A 575 13.99 1.97 25.86
N SER A 576 13.99 3.28 25.66
CA SER A 576 13.22 4.24 26.46
C SER A 576 12.32 5.16 25.63
N GLY A 577 12.35 5.04 24.29
CA GLY A 577 11.64 5.94 23.40
C GLY A 577 10.13 5.86 23.55
N GLU A 578 9.47 7.02 23.52
CA GLU A 578 8.02 7.16 23.53
C GLU A 578 7.60 8.20 22.50
N VAL A 579 6.61 7.84 21.65
CA VAL A 579 6.00 8.71 20.64
C VAL A 579 4.51 8.78 20.91
N GLU A 580 3.95 9.98 20.75
CA GLU A 580 2.52 10.24 20.83
C GLU A 580 2.03 10.90 19.54
N VAL A 581 0.91 10.38 19.02
CA VAL A 581 0.20 10.98 17.88
C VAL A 581 -1.27 11.11 18.23
N TYR A 582 -1.86 12.28 18.01
CA TYR A 582 -3.31 12.48 18.12
C TYR A 582 -3.83 13.30 16.95
N GLY A 583 -5.11 13.12 16.64
CA GLY A 583 -5.68 13.81 15.51
C GLY A 583 -7.16 13.58 15.32
N GLY A 584 -7.65 14.14 14.22
CA GLY A 584 -9.02 13.97 13.75
C GLY A 584 -9.06 13.76 12.25
N GLU A 585 -10.00 12.94 11.80
CA GLU A 585 -10.16 12.52 10.41
C GLU A 585 -11.63 12.58 10.01
N VAL A 586 -11.88 13.00 8.76
CA VAL A 586 -13.19 12.88 8.12
C VAL A 586 -12.96 12.31 6.73
N GLU A 587 -13.73 11.31 6.33
CA GLU A 587 -13.71 10.72 5.01
C GLU A 587 -15.13 10.54 4.48
N ILE A 588 -15.35 10.90 3.22
CA ILE A 588 -16.63 10.86 2.55
C ILE A 588 -16.45 10.14 1.23
N VAL A 589 -17.21 9.07 1.00
CA VAL A 589 -17.31 8.39 -0.28
C VAL A 589 -18.77 8.30 -0.66
N SER A 590 -19.13 8.79 -1.86
CA SER A 590 -20.51 8.82 -2.30
C SER A 590 -20.66 8.54 -3.79
N ARG A 591 -21.76 7.89 -4.15
CA ARG A 591 -22.25 7.79 -5.53
C ARG A 591 -23.76 8.05 -5.57
N ILE A 592 -24.16 9.10 -6.29
CA ILE A 592 -25.54 9.56 -6.35
C ILE A 592 -26.05 9.33 -7.77
N ARG A 593 -27.15 8.55 -7.91
CA ARG A 593 -27.83 8.23 -9.18
C ARG A 593 -26.88 7.69 -10.25
N GLU A 594 -25.82 7.00 -9.87
CA GLU A 594 -24.75 6.57 -10.77
C GLU A 594 -24.12 7.70 -11.62
N GLN A 595 -24.49 8.97 -11.33
CA GLN A 595 -24.05 10.15 -12.06
C GLN A 595 -22.93 10.91 -11.36
N LEU A 596 -23.05 11.09 -10.04
CA LEU A 596 -22.15 11.92 -9.26
C LEU A 596 -21.35 11.06 -8.29
N SER A 597 -20.04 10.95 -8.51
CA SER A 597 -19.11 10.29 -7.60
C SER A 597 -18.32 11.34 -6.81
N ILE A 598 -18.22 11.14 -5.49
CA ILE A 598 -17.50 12.05 -4.59
C ILE A 598 -16.55 11.23 -3.74
N ASN A 599 -15.31 11.67 -3.64
CA ASN A 599 -14.32 11.15 -2.69
C ASN A 599 -13.63 12.33 -2.02
N GLY A 600 -13.84 12.50 -0.73
CA GLY A 600 -13.32 13.62 0.04
C GLY A 600 -12.73 13.20 1.36
N SER A 601 -11.66 13.85 1.77
CA SER A 601 -11.05 13.58 3.06
C SER A 601 -10.39 14.82 3.66
N TYR A 602 -10.45 14.90 4.99
CA TYR A 602 -9.66 15.84 5.77
C TYR A 602 -9.00 15.13 6.94
N SER A 603 -7.77 15.48 7.25
CA SER A 603 -7.09 15.00 8.45
C SER A 603 -6.27 16.10 9.11
N TYR A 604 -6.32 16.09 10.42
CA TYR A 604 -5.45 16.82 11.31
C TYR A 604 -4.61 15.83 12.12
N ASN A 605 -3.29 15.97 12.10
CA ASN A 605 -2.36 15.13 12.85
C ASN A 605 -1.40 16.00 13.66
N HIS A 606 -1.24 15.65 14.92
CA HIS A 606 -0.16 16.16 15.76
C HIS A 606 0.67 15.00 16.28
N SER A 607 1.96 15.00 16.00
CA SER A 607 2.89 13.98 16.45
C SER A 607 4.00 14.60 17.28
N GLU A 608 4.49 13.87 18.30
CA GLU A 608 5.56 14.33 19.17
C GLU A 608 6.37 13.13 19.70
N VAL A 609 7.67 13.24 19.62
CA VAL A 609 8.61 12.35 20.33
C VAL A 609 8.63 12.77 21.79
N LYS A 610 7.96 12.04 22.67
CA LYS A 610 7.83 12.36 24.11
C LYS A 610 9.09 12.05 24.90
N LYS A 611 9.76 10.95 24.54
CA LYS A 611 11.00 10.52 25.16
C LYS A 611 11.95 9.98 24.13
N SER A 612 13.19 10.43 24.19
CA SER A 612 14.30 9.93 23.40
C SER A 612 15.62 10.37 24.08
N LEU A 613 16.64 9.57 23.90
CA LEU A 613 18.02 9.92 24.32
C LEU A 613 18.86 10.43 23.14
N PHE A 614 18.26 10.54 21.96
CA PHE A 614 18.93 10.97 20.73
C PHE A 614 18.92 12.52 20.55
N GLY A 615 18.34 13.26 21.51
CA GLY A 615 18.23 14.74 21.43
C GLY A 615 17.06 15.23 20.57
N ASP A 616 16.15 14.36 20.16
CA ASP A 616 14.98 14.65 19.35
C ASP A 616 13.66 14.68 20.13
N ALA A 617 13.72 14.69 21.48
CA ALA A 617 12.55 14.87 22.31
C ALA A 617 11.88 16.22 22.01
N GLY A 618 10.55 16.23 21.86
CA GLY A 618 9.75 17.37 21.41
C GLY A 618 9.65 17.52 19.88
N ALA A 619 10.41 16.74 19.10
CA ALA A 619 10.33 16.76 17.66
C ALA A 619 9.02 16.12 17.14
N VAL A 620 8.58 16.55 15.96
CA VAL A 620 7.48 15.92 15.22
C VAL A 620 7.99 14.76 14.40
N LEU A 621 7.15 13.75 14.17
CA LEU A 621 7.50 12.64 13.28
C LEU A 621 7.70 13.14 11.84
N PRO A 622 8.74 12.63 11.13
CA PRO A 622 8.96 12.96 9.74
C PRO A 622 7.76 12.59 8.87
N THR A 623 7.60 13.29 7.75
CA THR A 623 6.55 13.02 6.75
C THR A 623 5.14 12.88 7.34
N THR A 624 4.87 13.67 8.39
CA THR A 624 3.56 13.71 9.06
C THR A 624 3.01 15.14 8.96
N PRO A 625 2.35 15.49 7.85
CA PRO A 625 1.77 16.83 7.68
C PRO A 625 0.66 17.06 8.70
N LYS A 626 0.62 18.28 9.25
CA LYS A 626 -0.38 18.66 10.26
C LYS A 626 -1.80 18.70 9.67
N HIS A 627 -1.94 19.15 8.44
CA HIS A 627 -3.21 19.22 7.72
C HIS A 627 -3.08 18.59 6.34
N LYS A 628 -4.03 17.76 6.00
CA LYS A 628 -4.24 17.24 4.65
C LYS A 628 -5.72 17.35 4.31
N LEU A 629 -6.03 17.89 3.13
CA LEU A 629 -7.38 17.98 2.57
C LEU A 629 -7.36 17.45 1.15
N SER A 630 -8.33 16.63 0.78
CA SER A 630 -8.53 16.21 -0.60
C SER A 630 -10.02 16.10 -0.92
N LEU A 631 -10.38 16.47 -2.14
CA LEU A 631 -11.72 16.33 -2.67
C LEU A 631 -11.62 16.01 -4.15
N PHE A 632 -12.31 14.97 -4.59
CA PHE A 632 -12.52 14.63 -5.99
C PHE A 632 -14.01 14.49 -6.25
N VAL A 633 -14.48 15.08 -7.35
CA VAL A 633 -15.87 15.02 -7.79
C VAL A 633 -15.87 14.66 -9.27
N ASP A 634 -16.65 13.66 -9.64
CA ASP A 634 -16.86 13.21 -11.01
C ASP A 634 -18.36 13.19 -11.33
N TYR A 635 -18.73 13.70 -12.50
CA TYR A 635 -20.09 13.70 -13.00
C TYR A 635 -20.16 13.03 -14.36
N THR A 636 -21.01 12.00 -14.47
CA THR A 636 -21.23 11.24 -15.71
C THR A 636 -22.67 11.46 -16.20
N ILE A 637 -22.83 11.91 -17.44
CA ILE A 637 -24.14 12.07 -18.11
C ILE A 637 -24.70 10.67 -18.41
N GLN A 638 -25.93 10.39 -17.94
CA GLN A 638 -26.50 9.04 -18.08
C GLN A 638 -27.41 8.89 -19.31
N GLN A 639 -27.94 9.99 -19.86
CA GLN A 639 -28.97 9.96 -20.89
C GLN A 639 -28.67 10.91 -22.05
N GLY A 640 -29.34 10.68 -23.19
CA GLY A 640 -29.22 11.48 -24.39
C GLY A 640 -27.99 11.11 -25.24
N SER A 641 -27.69 11.92 -26.25
CA SER A 641 -26.58 11.67 -27.20
C SER A 641 -25.19 11.75 -26.58
N LEU A 642 -25.08 12.32 -25.39
CA LEU A 642 -23.84 12.42 -24.60
C LEU A 642 -23.82 11.43 -23.44
N GLY A 643 -24.77 10.47 -23.40
CA GLY A 643 -24.76 9.43 -22.36
C GLY A 643 -23.43 8.70 -22.30
N GLY A 644 -22.86 8.56 -21.09
CA GLY A 644 -21.53 8.00 -20.85
C GLY A 644 -20.37 9.01 -20.79
N LEU A 645 -20.59 10.27 -21.24
CA LEU A 645 -19.57 11.31 -21.12
C LEU A 645 -19.49 11.80 -19.67
N GLY A 646 -18.29 11.79 -19.10
CA GLY A 646 -18.03 12.23 -17.73
C GLY A 646 -16.85 13.18 -17.60
N PHE A 647 -16.90 13.99 -16.54
CA PHE A 647 -15.89 14.98 -16.19
C PHE A 647 -15.65 14.95 -14.69
N GLY A 648 -14.41 14.82 -14.30
CA GLY A 648 -14.02 14.87 -12.89
C GLY A 648 -12.93 15.91 -12.63
N ILE A 649 -12.98 16.49 -11.45
CA ILE A 649 -11.96 17.41 -10.94
C ILE A 649 -11.63 17.08 -9.50
N GLY A 650 -10.35 17.16 -9.15
CA GLY A 650 -9.84 16.95 -7.81
C GLY A 650 -8.91 18.04 -7.34
N GLY A 651 -8.91 18.27 -6.02
CA GLY A 651 -7.97 19.16 -5.35
C GLY A 651 -7.38 18.48 -4.12
N ARG A 652 -6.07 18.59 -3.94
CA ARG A 652 -5.33 18.00 -2.81
C ARG A 652 -4.42 19.05 -2.19
N TYR A 653 -4.59 19.29 -0.90
CA TYR A 653 -3.72 20.15 -0.12
C TYR A 653 -2.98 19.35 0.95
N THR A 654 -1.69 19.62 1.10
CA THR A 654 -0.84 19.08 2.16
C THR A 654 -0.05 20.22 2.79
N SER A 655 -0.08 20.33 4.11
CA SER A 655 0.75 21.31 4.83
C SER A 655 2.21 20.88 4.87
N LYS A 656 3.11 21.81 5.22
CA LYS A 656 4.52 21.50 5.48
C LYS A 656 4.67 20.37 6.48
N SER A 657 5.71 19.55 6.30
CA SER A 657 6.07 18.47 7.23
C SER A 657 7.58 18.37 7.41
N ALA A 658 8.02 17.91 8.59
CA ALA A 658 9.44 17.64 8.84
C ALA A 658 9.96 16.54 7.89
N GLY A 659 11.12 16.75 7.28
CA GLY A 659 11.74 15.77 6.40
C GLY A 659 12.50 14.67 7.13
N GLY A 660 13.01 14.97 8.33
CA GLY A 660 13.76 14.05 9.20
C GLY A 660 13.60 14.42 10.66
N LEU A 661 14.07 13.55 11.55
CA LEU A 661 14.25 13.88 12.97
C LEU A 661 15.52 14.70 13.17
N PRO A 662 15.61 15.54 14.23
CA PRO A 662 16.86 16.20 14.59
C PRO A 662 17.91 15.15 14.94
N SER A 663 19.01 15.14 14.21
CA SER A 663 20.17 14.25 14.43
C SER A 663 21.48 15.04 14.52
N GLY A 664 21.47 16.12 15.34
CA GLY A 664 22.59 17.03 15.47
C GLY A 664 22.71 18.11 14.41
N GLY A 665 21.71 18.23 13.52
CA GLY A 665 21.61 19.24 12.46
C GLY A 665 20.21 19.87 12.37
N PRO A 666 20.02 20.84 11.45
CA PRO A 666 18.73 21.50 11.26
C PRO A 666 17.67 20.54 10.71
N VAL A 667 16.45 20.66 11.19
CA VAL A 667 15.28 19.98 10.62
C VAL A 667 14.75 20.81 9.47
N PHE A 668 14.74 20.22 8.28
CA PHE A 668 14.17 20.86 7.11
C PHE A 668 12.69 20.50 6.98
N LEU A 669 11.88 21.50 6.60
CA LEU A 669 10.45 21.30 6.35
C LEU A 669 10.22 21.20 4.84
N GLY A 670 9.66 20.08 4.37
CA GLY A 670 9.10 20.00 3.04
C GLY A 670 8.04 21.06 2.81
N GLU A 671 7.82 21.46 1.58
CA GLU A 671 6.88 22.53 1.23
C GLU A 671 5.42 22.10 1.39
N SER A 672 4.54 23.06 1.65
CA SER A 672 3.12 22.85 1.46
C SER A 672 2.78 22.83 -0.04
N ALA A 673 1.89 21.95 -0.43
CA ALA A 673 1.47 21.83 -1.82
C ALA A 673 -0.05 21.80 -1.95
N THR A 674 -0.57 22.53 -2.95
CA THR A 674 -1.94 22.38 -3.47
C THR A 674 -1.83 21.89 -4.89
N LEU A 675 -2.38 20.71 -5.14
CA LEU A 675 -2.34 20.04 -6.44
C LEU A 675 -3.75 19.84 -6.96
N PHE A 676 -3.91 19.88 -8.28
CA PHE A 676 -5.20 19.65 -8.93
C PHE A 676 -5.10 18.50 -9.90
N ASP A 677 -6.14 17.66 -9.89
CA ASP A 677 -6.29 16.52 -10.77
C ASP A 677 -7.55 16.70 -11.62
N ALA A 678 -7.60 16.14 -12.84
CA ALA A 678 -8.77 16.20 -13.69
C ALA A 678 -8.91 14.93 -14.53
N ILE A 679 -10.13 14.59 -14.88
CA ILE A 679 -10.44 13.51 -15.81
C ILE A 679 -11.54 13.93 -16.78
N VAL A 680 -11.42 13.46 -18.01
CA VAL A 680 -12.50 13.39 -18.99
C VAL A 680 -12.60 11.94 -19.42
N HIS A 681 -13.81 11.38 -19.42
CA HIS A 681 -14.01 10.00 -19.86
C HIS A 681 -15.31 9.84 -20.66
N TYR A 682 -15.34 8.79 -21.46
CA TYR A 682 -16.53 8.38 -22.19
C TYR A 682 -16.69 6.88 -22.05
N ASP A 683 -17.76 6.48 -21.39
CA ASP A 683 -18.07 5.09 -21.07
C ASP A 683 -19.27 4.62 -21.89
N THR A 684 -19.10 3.51 -22.61
CA THR A 684 -20.16 2.71 -23.21
C THR A 684 -20.20 1.34 -22.54
N PRO A 685 -21.19 0.49 -22.79
CA PRO A 685 -21.20 -0.87 -22.25
C PRO A 685 -19.92 -1.68 -22.59
N GLU A 686 -19.35 -1.48 -23.78
CA GLU A 686 -18.18 -2.23 -24.26
C GLU A 686 -16.86 -1.45 -24.17
N TRP A 687 -16.90 -0.11 -24.17
CA TRP A 687 -15.69 0.70 -24.27
C TRP A 687 -15.62 1.77 -23.20
N ARG A 688 -14.42 2.01 -22.72
CA ARG A 688 -14.06 3.18 -21.94
C ARG A 688 -12.91 3.91 -22.62
N PHE A 689 -13.08 5.21 -22.83
CA PHE A 689 -12.04 6.15 -23.22
C PHE A 689 -11.85 7.13 -22.07
N ALA A 690 -10.63 7.37 -21.63
CA ALA A 690 -10.37 8.33 -20.55
C ALA A 690 -9.05 9.07 -20.77
N ILE A 691 -8.99 10.32 -20.29
CA ILE A 691 -7.78 11.09 -20.14
C ILE A 691 -7.73 11.54 -18.68
N ASN A 692 -6.77 11.02 -17.94
CA ASN A 692 -6.51 11.36 -16.54
C ASN A 692 -5.30 12.28 -16.44
N GLY A 693 -5.45 13.42 -15.80
CA GLY A 693 -4.37 14.35 -15.46
C GLY A 693 -4.20 14.45 -13.95
N SER A 694 -2.99 14.27 -13.46
CA SER A 694 -2.59 14.51 -12.06
C SER A 694 -1.62 15.67 -12.00
N ASN A 695 -1.74 16.55 -10.98
CA ASN A 695 -0.98 17.80 -10.88
C ASN A 695 -1.03 18.61 -12.20
N ILE A 696 -2.23 18.85 -12.73
CA ILE A 696 -2.45 19.39 -14.08
C ILE A 696 -1.80 20.75 -14.32
N PHE A 697 -1.55 21.54 -13.27
CA PHE A 697 -0.86 22.83 -13.35
C PHE A 697 0.66 22.72 -13.20
N ASP A 698 1.19 21.50 -13.15
CA ASP A 698 2.64 21.21 -13.04
C ASP A 698 3.32 21.96 -11.88
N LYS A 699 2.66 21.99 -10.72
CA LYS A 699 3.21 22.61 -9.52
C LYS A 699 4.50 21.91 -9.11
N VAL A 700 5.61 22.64 -9.12
CA VAL A 700 6.89 22.18 -8.59
C VAL A 700 6.95 22.50 -7.09
N TYR A 701 7.30 21.51 -6.28
CA TYR A 701 7.46 21.64 -4.83
C TYR A 701 8.45 20.63 -4.29
N VAL A 702 9.10 20.93 -3.19
CA VAL A 702 9.99 20.00 -2.48
C VAL A 702 9.15 19.19 -1.49
N ALA A 703 8.94 17.93 -1.80
CA ALA A 703 8.13 17.03 -0.98
C ALA A 703 8.79 16.73 0.37
N ARG A 704 10.10 16.56 0.37
CA ARG A 704 10.88 16.21 1.58
C ARG A 704 12.32 16.65 1.44
N CYS A 705 12.94 17.06 2.57
CA CYS A 705 14.38 17.15 2.77
C CYS A 705 14.73 16.45 4.08
N ALA A 706 15.20 15.20 4.00
CA ALA A 706 15.58 14.41 5.16
C ALA A 706 16.88 14.87 5.82
N SER A 707 17.77 15.48 5.03
CA SER A 707 19.08 15.99 5.44
C SER A 707 19.52 17.08 4.45
N VAL A 708 20.73 17.61 4.63
CA VAL A 708 21.36 18.60 3.73
C VAL A 708 21.57 18.06 2.30
N SER A 709 21.59 16.74 2.11
CA SER A 709 21.81 16.06 0.82
C SER A 709 20.70 15.05 0.48
N GLY A 710 19.56 15.13 1.15
CA GLY A 710 18.45 14.17 1.02
C GLY A 710 17.13 14.84 0.67
N CYS A 711 17.12 15.81 -0.26
CA CYS A 711 15.92 16.45 -0.75
C CYS A 711 15.35 15.73 -1.97
N THR A 712 14.00 15.72 -2.06
CA THR A 712 13.28 15.19 -3.22
C THR A 712 12.15 16.13 -3.62
N TYR A 713 11.95 16.31 -4.91
CA TYR A 713 10.77 16.98 -5.45
C TYR A 713 9.55 16.06 -5.40
N GLY A 714 8.37 16.64 -5.27
CA GLY A 714 7.11 15.91 -5.44
C GLY A 714 6.86 15.58 -6.92
N ALA A 715 5.91 14.69 -7.16
CA ALA A 715 5.52 14.28 -8.51
C ALA A 715 5.03 15.46 -9.35
N GLY A 716 5.54 15.57 -10.56
CA GLY A 716 5.13 16.53 -11.55
C GLY A 716 3.78 16.22 -12.17
N ARG A 717 3.43 16.93 -13.24
CA ARG A 717 2.25 16.64 -14.03
C ARG A 717 2.41 15.26 -14.66
N GLN A 718 1.31 14.51 -14.65
CA GLN A 718 1.19 13.27 -15.39
C GLN A 718 -0.15 13.24 -16.11
N VAL A 719 -0.13 13.10 -17.42
CA VAL A 719 -1.33 12.95 -18.26
C VAL A 719 -1.28 11.60 -18.94
N ILE A 720 -2.32 10.77 -18.75
CA ILE A 720 -2.41 9.42 -19.30
C ILE A 720 -3.76 9.25 -20.01
N GLY A 721 -3.71 8.90 -21.30
CA GLY A 721 -4.84 8.43 -22.08
C GLY A 721 -5.04 6.92 -21.90
N THR A 722 -6.28 6.49 -21.76
CA THR A 722 -6.67 5.09 -21.57
C THR A 722 -7.76 4.70 -22.57
N VAL A 723 -7.61 3.56 -23.21
CA VAL A 723 -8.64 2.89 -23.98
C VAL A 723 -8.84 1.49 -23.43
N THR A 724 -10.04 1.16 -22.99
CA THR A 724 -10.38 -0.16 -22.46
C THR A 724 -11.57 -0.73 -23.22
N ARG A 725 -11.46 -1.96 -23.70
CA ARG A 725 -12.58 -2.75 -24.21
C ARG A 725 -12.99 -3.76 -23.15
N LYS A 726 -14.29 -3.77 -22.84
CA LYS A 726 -14.94 -4.73 -21.94
C LYS A 726 -15.72 -5.75 -22.75
N PHE A 727 -15.85 -6.99 -22.29
CA PHE A 727 -16.58 -8.08 -22.96
C PHE A 727 -17.10 -9.11 -21.95
#